data_9beb78fdc7e9d14c8c554528fb62d090
#
_entry.id   9beb78fdc7e9d14c8c554528fb62d090
#
_cell.length_a   1.000
_cell.length_b   1.000
_cell.length_c   1.000
_cell.angle_alpha   90.00
_cell.angle_beta   90.00
_cell.angle_gamma   90.00
#
_symmetry.space_group_name_H-M   'P 1'
#
loop_
_entity.id
_entity.type
_entity.pdbx_description
1 polymer ?
#
loop_
_entity_poly.entity_id
_entity_poly.type
_entity_poly.pdbx_seq_one_letter_code
_entity_poly.pdbx_strand_id
1 'polypeptide(L)'
;MHDRVMPARPARRRAAAPRRRATALALAATLTTGSAALALTLDTASAAAVNLLTNADFETGGLAGWTCANGSVVTTPVHGGSYALSGAASAADTAQCQQTVAVRPSTTYTFSGWVQGSYVYLGATGTGVNSQSWAPNATGWTQLSTTFTTGAATTSVTVFTHGWYGTGAYRADDLSLTGPAGPTSSSSPTATSSPTVTTSPTASNSPTASNSPTPSNSPTASNSPTATTSPTPTATSTGTGPAGDGKVTTPNGVTVTKVTHNAVVLSWQPSTLTSGDGPVSYKVYAGNQLVATSMGTSVAVSSLLPTRGYTFTVQGYSGSHASAQSAPVNTTTAAAPANSPFRSAYFDQWGVYENAYHAKNVDTSGAAGKLDVINYAFANIHPTNLTCFQAVKASDSANENNPNAGDGAGDAYADYQADYNGATSVDGSADVWEQPLKGNFNQLRQLKAKYPNLRLSISIGGWTYSKYFSDAAASDASRKKFVSSCLDMFLKGNLPTNIAGDPAGGAASAAGLFDGIDLDWEYPGSAGGHTGNHTSPADKQNFTLLLKEFRTQLDALGSAQGKRFLLTAALPSGQDKIAQLETDKIGAYLDYADVMTYDMHGAWDAKGPTNHQDPLHDSPADPTTPITPGTRKYNIDTTLAAYTTGLPEYGIAGGFPANKLVLGLPFYWRGWTGVPAGSNFGLYQSATGPTPAKPLSAEAGLASWKELNATAANTHWDPVTESSWVYDGTNFWTGDTPQAIQARGAYARSKGLAGLFAFALENDDASGSLLNAMNSSLH
;
A
#
# COMPACT_ATOMS: atom_id res chain seq x y z
N MET A 1 -21.39 18.13 3.16
CA MET A 1 -21.90 17.39 3.61
C MET A 1 -21.48 16.01 3.38
N HIS A 2 -20.64 15.26 3.40
CA HIS A 2 -21.05 13.94 2.91
C HIS A 2 -19.92 12.95 2.94
N ASP A 3 -20.15 12.10 3.73
CA ASP A 3 -19.85 10.69 3.95
C ASP A 3 -18.74 10.10 3.06
N ARG A 4 -17.53 10.47 3.37
CA ARG A 4 -16.40 9.61 3.15
C ARG A 4 -16.28 8.71 4.34
N VAL A 5 -16.98 7.58 4.29
CA VAL A 5 -16.80 6.55 5.29
C VAL A 5 -15.54 5.78 4.94
N MET A 6 -14.65 5.73 5.88
CA MET A 6 -13.58 4.74 5.88
C MET A 6 -14.15 3.46 6.46
N PRO A 7 -13.96 2.30 5.82
CA PRO A 7 -14.44 1.05 6.36
C PRO A 7 -13.84 0.81 7.74
N ALA A 8 -14.73 0.58 8.70
CA ALA A 8 -14.34 0.19 10.03
C ALA A 8 -13.69 -1.18 10.01
N ARG A 9 -12.72 -1.38 10.87
CA ARG A 9 -12.27 -2.70 11.29
C ARG A 9 -13.49 -3.51 11.76
N PRO A 10 -13.79 -4.71 11.21
CA PRO A 10 -14.97 -5.45 11.67
C PRO A 10 -14.80 -5.87 13.12
N ALA A 11 -15.61 -5.29 13.99
CA ALA A 11 -15.86 -5.87 15.30
C ALA A 11 -16.62 -7.18 15.08
N ARG A 12 -16.02 -8.31 15.48
CA ARG A 12 -16.61 -9.64 15.41
C ARG A 12 -17.99 -9.67 16.10
N ARG A 13 -19.05 -9.54 15.34
CA ARG A 13 -20.39 -9.91 15.80
C ARG A 13 -20.68 -11.35 15.39
N ARG A 14 -20.88 -12.20 16.41
CA ARG A 14 -21.47 -13.53 16.26
C ARG A 14 -22.88 -13.38 15.71
N ALA A 15 -23.11 -13.86 14.49
CA ALA A 15 -24.45 -14.09 13.98
C ALA A 15 -24.79 -15.58 14.11
N ALA A 16 -25.92 -15.85 14.77
CA ALA A 16 -26.47 -17.17 14.92
C ALA A 16 -27.06 -17.66 13.59
N ALA A 17 -26.70 -18.88 13.20
CA ALA A 17 -27.21 -19.53 12.01
C ALA A 17 -28.69 -20.02 12.22
N PRO A 18 -29.57 -19.89 11.24
CA PRO A 18 -30.82 -20.65 11.21
C PRO A 18 -30.60 -21.94 10.42
N ARG A 19 -30.92 -23.04 11.09
CA ARG A 19 -31.07 -24.39 10.51
C ARG A 19 -32.19 -24.38 9.47
N ARG A 20 -31.96 -24.83 8.24
CA ARG A 20 -33.01 -25.40 7.39
C ARG A 20 -32.54 -26.67 6.69
N ARG A 21 -33.46 -27.63 6.67
CA ARG A 21 -33.35 -29.05 6.28
C ARG A 21 -33.16 -29.22 4.78
N ALA A 22 -32.47 -30.31 4.46
CA ALA A 22 -32.35 -30.89 3.13
C ALA A 22 -33.67 -31.46 2.62
N THR A 23 -33.90 -31.33 1.32
CA THR A 23 -34.76 -32.28 0.59
C THR A 23 -34.14 -32.52 -0.78
N ALA A 24 -33.81 -33.78 -1.02
CA ALA A 24 -33.33 -34.28 -2.30
C ALA A 24 -34.50 -34.47 -3.27
N LEU A 25 -34.32 -34.16 -4.55
CA LEU A 25 -35.08 -34.81 -5.62
C LEU A 25 -34.20 -34.97 -6.86
N ALA A 26 -34.13 -36.20 -7.30
CA ALA A 26 -33.51 -36.62 -8.57
C ALA A 26 -34.52 -36.53 -9.71
N LEU A 27 -34.13 -36.21 -10.92
CA LEU A 27 -34.69 -36.80 -12.16
C LEU A 27 -33.81 -36.53 -13.39
N ALA A 28 -33.29 -37.55 -13.93
CA ALA A 28 -33.26 -38.18 -15.25
C ALA A 28 -33.07 -37.34 -16.54
N ALA A 29 -32.13 -37.82 -17.26
CA ALA A 29 -31.66 -37.74 -18.63
C ALA A 29 -32.67 -37.47 -19.78
N THR A 30 -32.13 -36.80 -20.84
CA THR A 30 -32.32 -37.23 -22.24
C THR A 30 -31.13 -36.84 -23.13
N LEU A 31 -30.71 -37.82 -23.92
CA LEU A 31 -29.68 -37.71 -24.99
C LEU A 31 -30.20 -36.95 -26.20
N THR A 32 -29.32 -36.23 -26.93
CA THR A 32 -29.28 -36.25 -28.39
C THR A 32 -27.86 -36.01 -28.90
N THR A 33 -27.56 -36.73 -29.95
CA THR A 33 -26.31 -37.01 -30.65
C THR A 33 -25.83 -35.89 -31.56
N GLY A 34 -24.50 -35.81 -31.76
CA GLY A 34 -23.95 -35.13 -32.94
C GLY A 34 -22.45 -34.86 -32.94
N SER A 35 -21.70 -35.81 -33.53
CA SER A 35 -20.50 -35.67 -34.36
C SER A 35 -19.16 -35.20 -33.80
N ALA A 36 -18.20 -36.06 -34.01
CA ALA A 36 -16.81 -36.13 -33.62
C ALA A 36 -15.90 -35.01 -34.13
N ALA A 37 -14.97 -34.61 -33.28
CA ALA A 37 -13.62 -34.19 -33.67
C ALA A 37 -12.62 -34.79 -32.67
N LEU A 38 -11.67 -35.57 -33.23
CA LEU A 38 -10.65 -36.35 -32.51
C LEU A 38 -9.57 -35.38 -31.97
N ALA A 39 -9.55 -35.17 -30.68
CA ALA A 39 -8.41 -34.59 -29.97
C ALA A 39 -7.87 -35.64 -29.03
N LEU A 40 -6.59 -36.05 -29.25
CA LEU A 40 -5.89 -36.88 -28.31
C LEU A 40 -5.74 -36.15 -26.98
N THR A 41 -6.53 -36.53 -26.00
CA THR A 41 -6.29 -36.19 -24.62
C THR A 41 -5.38 -37.29 -24.02
N LEU A 42 -4.17 -36.89 -23.67
CA LEU A 42 -3.36 -37.66 -22.73
C LEU A 42 -4.10 -37.67 -21.39
N ASP A 43 -4.65 -38.80 -21.07
CA ASP A 43 -5.29 -39.11 -19.79
C ASP A 43 -4.21 -39.15 -18.71
N THR A 44 -3.96 -38.00 -18.05
CA THR A 44 -3.24 -38.02 -16.76
C THR A 44 -4.26 -38.39 -15.71
N ALA A 45 -4.31 -39.70 -15.39
CA ALA A 45 -4.99 -40.15 -14.18
C ALA A 45 -4.47 -39.33 -12.99
N SER A 46 -5.34 -38.51 -12.41
CA SER A 46 -5.09 -37.80 -11.16
C SER A 46 -4.92 -38.90 -10.09
N ALA A 47 -3.68 -39.26 -9.78
CA ALA A 47 -3.37 -40.04 -8.60
C ALA A 47 -3.89 -39.22 -7.39
N ALA A 48 -4.71 -39.84 -6.55
CA ALA A 48 -5.16 -39.23 -5.30
C ALA A 48 -3.93 -38.66 -4.57
N ALA A 49 -4.01 -37.41 -4.14
CA ALA A 49 -2.90 -36.74 -3.47
C ALA A 49 -2.53 -37.54 -2.21
N VAL A 50 -1.34 -38.09 -2.21
CA VAL A 50 -0.84 -38.88 -1.07
C VAL A 50 -0.43 -37.93 0.05
N ASN A 51 -0.87 -38.19 1.27
CA ASN A 51 -0.39 -37.49 2.46
C ASN A 51 1.09 -37.86 2.69
N LEU A 52 1.97 -36.89 2.71
CA LEU A 52 3.42 -37.07 2.83
C LEU A 52 3.87 -37.20 4.29
N LEU A 53 2.99 -37.04 5.27
CA LEU A 53 3.31 -37.17 6.69
C LEU A 53 3.24 -38.61 7.15
N THR A 54 4.08 -38.93 8.12
CA THR A 54 4.04 -40.18 8.85
C THR A 54 3.20 -40.01 10.12
N ASN A 55 2.29 -40.92 10.43
CA ASN A 55 1.43 -40.88 11.62
C ASN A 55 0.72 -39.53 11.78
N ALA A 56 0.07 -39.15 10.72
CA ALA A 56 -0.54 -37.81 10.59
C ALA A 56 -1.87 -37.67 11.35
N ASP A 57 -2.49 -38.79 11.63
CA ASP A 57 -3.73 -38.99 12.36
C ASP A 57 -3.52 -39.48 13.81
N PHE A 58 -2.25 -39.67 14.21
CA PHE A 58 -1.81 -40.15 15.53
C PHE A 58 -2.35 -41.53 15.93
N GLU A 59 -2.95 -42.31 15.04
CA GLU A 59 -3.59 -43.60 15.28
C GLU A 59 -2.64 -44.74 15.66
N THR A 60 -1.34 -44.47 15.62
CA THR A 60 -0.36 -45.38 16.25
C THR A 60 -0.39 -45.34 17.78
N GLY A 61 -1.17 -44.46 18.40
CA GLY A 61 -1.21 -44.24 19.85
C GLY A 61 0.04 -43.59 20.44
N GLY A 62 0.94 -43.04 19.59
CA GLY A 62 2.17 -42.39 20.01
C GLY A 62 2.61 -41.30 19.03
N LEU A 63 3.74 -40.67 19.30
CA LEU A 63 4.32 -39.59 18.50
C LEU A 63 5.33 -40.03 17.45
N ALA A 64 5.19 -41.26 16.95
CA ALA A 64 6.14 -41.82 15.94
C ALA A 64 6.20 -40.88 14.72
N GLY A 65 7.41 -40.45 14.32
CA GLY A 65 7.66 -39.53 13.22
C GLY A 65 7.57 -38.06 13.60
N TRP A 66 7.07 -37.68 14.81
CA TRP A 66 6.97 -36.33 15.31
C TRP A 66 7.96 -36.04 16.43
N THR A 67 8.53 -34.85 16.42
CA THR A 67 9.38 -34.31 17.49
C THR A 67 8.60 -33.22 18.19
N CYS A 68 8.33 -33.40 19.47
CA CYS A 68 7.52 -32.48 20.28
C CYS A 68 8.29 -31.97 21.49
N ALA A 69 8.16 -30.67 21.82
CA ALA A 69 8.71 -30.12 23.08
C ALA A 69 7.92 -30.62 24.29
N ASN A 70 6.61 -30.44 24.34
CA ASN A 70 5.70 -30.88 25.41
C ASN A 70 4.45 -31.51 24.81
N GLY A 71 4.62 -32.49 23.93
CA GLY A 71 3.54 -33.20 23.24
C GLY A 71 3.25 -34.57 23.86
N SER A 72 2.00 -34.97 23.77
CA SER A 72 1.50 -36.32 24.10
C SER A 72 0.35 -36.71 23.19
N VAL A 73 -0.05 -37.99 23.20
CA VAL A 73 -1.24 -38.45 22.48
C VAL A 73 -2.36 -38.64 23.49
N VAL A 74 -3.57 -38.24 23.15
CA VAL A 74 -4.78 -38.34 23.96
C VAL A 74 -5.87 -39.09 23.24
N THR A 75 -6.80 -39.71 24.00
CA THR A 75 -7.95 -40.44 23.46
C THR A 75 -9.26 -39.63 23.50
N THR A 76 -9.20 -38.41 24.03
CA THR A 76 -10.35 -37.48 24.07
C THR A 76 -9.86 -36.05 24.38
N PRO A 77 -10.39 -35.00 23.72
CA PRO A 77 -11.18 -35.10 22.49
C PRO A 77 -10.31 -35.49 21.28
N VAL A 78 -10.91 -36.26 20.35
CA VAL A 78 -10.33 -36.62 19.04
C VAL A 78 -11.20 -36.03 17.92
N HIS A 79 -10.62 -35.73 16.74
CA HIS A 79 -11.40 -35.33 15.57
C HIS A 79 -11.77 -36.57 14.75
N GLY A 80 -10.81 -37.40 14.43
CA GLY A 80 -10.97 -38.71 13.78
C GLY A 80 -10.42 -39.84 14.64
N GLY A 81 -10.72 -41.08 14.32
CA GLY A 81 -10.14 -42.25 14.93
C GLY A 81 -10.29 -42.37 16.45
N SER A 82 -9.20 -42.76 17.11
CA SER A 82 -9.13 -43.04 18.56
C SER A 82 -8.10 -42.16 19.29
N TYR A 83 -7.26 -41.42 18.57
CA TYR A 83 -6.15 -40.69 19.15
C TYR A 83 -5.96 -39.31 18.49
N ALA A 84 -5.51 -38.33 19.25
CA ALA A 84 -5.16 -37.00 18.78
C ALA A 84 -3.88 -36.50 19.48
N LEU A 85 -3.14 -35.61 18.85
CA LEU A 85 -2.05 -34.86 19.48
C LEU A 85 -2.56 -33.89 20.54
N SER A 86 -1.88 -33.84 21.67
CA SER A 86 -2.02 -32.81 22.69
C SER A 86 -0.69 -32.15 22.96
N GLY A 87 -0.56 -30.84 22.66
CA GLY A 87 0.57 -30.02 23.09
C GLY A 87 0.23 -29.23 24.34
N ALA A 88 1.08 -29.28 25.37
CA ALA A 88 0.87 -28.61 26.66
C ALA A 88 1.68 -27.29 26.70
N ALA A 89 1.16 -26.24 26.05
CA ALA A 89 1.81 -24.92 26.03
C ALA A 89 1.81 -24.29 27.44
N SER A 90 2.93 -23.68 27.82
CA SER A 90 3.16 -23.04 29.12
C SER A 90 3.59 -21.57 28.94
N ALA A 91 3.82 -20.87 30.03
CA ALA A 91 4.35 -19.49 29.97
C ALA A 91 5.76 -19.40 29.32
N ALA A 92 6.49 -20.52 29.27
CA ALA A 92 7.85 -20.57 28.74
C ALA A 92 8.00 -21.40 27.44
N ASP A 93 6.93 -22.07 26.98
CA ASP A 93 7.01 -23.03 25.87
C ASP A 93 5.67 -23.09 25.11
N THR A 94 5.72 -23.06 23.79
CA THR A 94 4.56 -23.18 22.90
C THR A 94 4.11 -24.63 22.69
N ALA A 95 4.84 -25.60 23.20
CA ALA A 95 4.64 -27.05 23.00
C ALA A 95 4.62 -27.46 21.51
N GLN A 96 5.59 -26.95 20.73
CA GLN A 96 5.66 -27.24 19.30
C GLN A 96 5.91 -28.73 19.05
N CYS A 97 5.10 -29.30 18.14
CA CYS A 97 5.28 -30.60 17.53
C CYS A 97 5.57 -30.45 16.04
N GLN A 98 6.59 -31.13 15.52
CA GLN A 98 7.05 -30.95 14.15
C GLN A 98 7.52 -32.23 13.49
N GLN A 99 7.43 -32.26 12.15
CA GLN A 99 7.95 -33.34 11.31
C GLN A 99 8.65 -32.78 10.08
N THR A 100 9.86 -33.27 9.77
CA THR A 100 10.60 -32.86 8.56
C THR A 100 10.31 -33.83 7.42
N VAL A 101 9.91 -33.27 6.27
CA VAL A 101 9.48 -34.02 5.08
C VAL A 101 10.33 -33.64 3.88
N ALA A 102 10.76 -34.65 3.08
CA ALA A 102 11.42 -34.41 1.81
C ALA A 102 10.42 -33.87 0.76
N VAL A 103 10.77 -32.80 0.08
CA VAL A 103 9.94 -32.09 -0.92
C VAL A 103 10.72 -31.86 -2.20
N ARG A 104 10.03 -31.53 -3.28
CA ARG A 104 10.65 -31.10 -4.53
C ARG A 104 10.86 -29.59 -4.57
N PRO A 105 11.97 -29.09 -5.15
CA PRO A 105 12.15 -27.67 -5.42
C PRO A 105 11.08 -27.11 -6.35
N SER A 106 10.81 -25.80 -6.21
CA SER A 106 9.88 -25.02 -7.05
C SER A 106 8.49 -25.67 -7.21
N THR A 107 7.99 -26.25 -6.12
CA THR A 107 6.76 -27.07 -6.12
C THR A 107 5.82 -26.60 -5.03
N THR A 108 4.53 -26.53 -5.33
CA THR A 108 3.50 -26.10 -4.38
C THR A 108 2.98 -27.27 -3.55
N TYR A 109 2.84 -27.05 -2.23
CA TYR A 109 2.32 -27.99 -1.25
C TYR A 109 1.22 -27.31 -0.43
N THR A 110 0.26 -28.10 0.04
CA THR A 110 -0.76 -27.66 1.00
C THR A 110 -0.63 -28.48 2.28
N PHE A 111 -0.48 -27.80 3.42
CA PHE A 111 -0.50 -28.40 4.75
C PHE A 111 -1.78 -28.00 5.47
N SER A 112 -2.55 -28.98 5.95
CA SER A 112 -3.82 -28.78 6.64
C SER A 112 -3.97 -29.75 7.80
N GLY A 113 -4.89 -29.44 8.71
CA GLY A 113 -5.24 -30.30 9.84
C GLY A 113 -6.34 -29.71 10.69
N TRP A 114 -6.88 -30.49 11.61
CA TRP A 114 -7.89 -30.06 12.55
C TRP A 114 -7.25 -29.72 13.90
N VAL A 115 -7.64 -28.58 14.45
CA VAL A 115 -7.08 -28.09 15.71
C VAL A 115 -8.17 -27.67 16.68
N GLN A 116 -7.87 -27.75 18.00
CA GLN A 116 -8.73 -27.26 19.07
C GLN A 116 -7.85 -26.63 20.18
N GLY A 117 -8.28 -25.48 20.71
CA GLY A 117 -7.56 -24.73 21.75
C GLY A 117 -7.53 -23.23 21.47
N SER A 118 -6.86 -22.48 22.35
CA SER A 118 -6.61 -21.05 22.19
C SER A 118 -5.27 -20.82 21.51
N TYR A 119 -5.24 -19.93 20.49
CA TYR A 119 -4.02 -19.57 19.76
C TYR A 119 -3.25 -20.79 19.25
N VAL A 120 -3.92 -21.65 18.46
CA VAL A 120 -3.31 -22.84 17.86
C VAL A 120 -2.81 -22.50 16.45
N TYR A 121 -1.57 -22.84 16.17
CA TYR A 121 -0.86 -22.60 14.91
C TYR A 121 -0.62 -23.92 14.18
N LEU A 122 -0.60 -23.83 12.84
CA LEU A 122 -0.24 -24.90 11.92
C LEU A 122 0.55 -24.30 10.78
N GLY A 123 1.75 -24.81 10.49
CA GLY A 123 2.61 -24.18 9.49
C GLY A 123 3.75 -25.05 8.96
N ALA A 124 4.52 -24.49 8.04
CA ALA A 124 5.69 -25.13 7.42
C ALA A 124 6.85 -24.12 7.33
N THR A 125 8.05 -24.59 7.65
CA THR A 125 9.30 -23.83 7.54
C THR A 125 10.35 -24.61 6.75
N GLY A 126 11.28 -23.89 6.12
CA GLY A 126 12.40 -24.48 5.36
C GLY A 126 13.12 -23.41 4.56
N THR A 127 14.16 -23.78 3.81
CA THR A 127 14.85 -22.80 2.95
C THR A 127 13.89 -22.18 1.95
N GLY A 128 13.58 -20.88 2.15
CA GLY A 128 12.60 -20.15 1.32
C GLY A 128 11.14 -20.55 1.56
N VAL A 129 10.84 -21.22 2.67
CA VAL A 129 9.48 -21.56 3.09
C VAL A 129 9.27 -21.09 4.52
N ASN A 130 8.27 -20.23 4.73
CA ASN A 130 7.74 -19.85 6.03
C ASN A 130 6.25 -19.52 5.83
N SER A 131 5.37 -20.46 6.17
CA SER A 131 3.94 -20.34 5.94
C SER A 131 3.17 -20.93 7.09
N GLN A 132 2.18 -20.22 7.62
CA GLN A 132 1.37 -20.69 8.73
C GLN A 132 -0.06 -20.16 8.65
N SER A 133 -0.95 -20.87 9.33
CA SER A 133 -2.34 -20.50 9.60
C SER A 133 -2.60 -20.73 11.10
N TRP A 134 -3.52 -19.97 11.70
CA TRP A 134 -3.79 -20.08 13.12
C TRP A 134 -5.25 -19.76 13.48
N ALA A 135 -5.70 -20.26 14.64
CA ALA A 135 -7.00 -19.99 15.20
C ALA A 135 -6.85 -19.34 16.59
N PRO A 136 -7.39 -18.13 16.81
CA PRO A 136 -7.28 -17.45 18.11
C PRO A 136 -8.08 -18.12 19.23
N ASN A 137 -9.15 -18.83 18.88
CA ASN A 137 -10.01 -19.52 19.84
C ASN A 137 -10.83 -20.62 19.15
N ALA A 138 -10.25 -21.79 18.98
CA ALA A 138 -10.92 -22.98 18.45
C ALA A 138 -11.60 -23.75 19.61
N THR A 139 -12.82 -23.32 20.01
CA THR A 139 -13.59 -23.98 21.08
C THR A 139 -14.10 -25.38 20.70
N GLY A 140 -14.16 -25.68 19.42
CA GLY A 140 -14.41 -27.00 18.81
C GLY A 140 -13.35 -27.27 17.75
N TRP A 141 -13.36 -28.44 17.17
CA TRP A 141 -12.46 -28.77 16.08
C TRP A 141 -12.63 -27.79 14.91
N THR A 142 -11.56 -27.14 14.53
CA THR A 142 -11.48 -26.13 13.48
C THR A 142 -10.39 -26.53 12.50
N GLN A 143 -10.71 -26.56 11.21
CA GLN A 143 -9.72 -26.88 10.19
C GLN A 143 -8.85 -25.66 9.91
N LEU A 144 -7.53 -25.84 9.96
CA LEU A 144 -6.55 -24.89 9.46
C LEU A 144 -5.89 -25.43 8.19
N SER A 145 -5.50 -24.53 7.32
CA SER A 145 -4.78 -24.87 6.09
C SER A 145 -3.86 -23.75 5.70
N THR A 146 -2.67 -24.11 5.17
CA THR A 146 -1.73 -23.18 4.57
C THR A 146 -1.12 -23.78 3.31
N THR A 147 -0.89 -22.97 2.30
CA THR A 147 -0.26 -23.40 1.03
C THR A 147 1.06 -22.66 0.86
N PHE A 148 2.11 -23.36 0.45
CA PHE A 148 3.42 -22.79 0.21
C PHE A 148 4.07 -23.39 -1.05
N THR A 149 4.97 -22.61 -1.64
CA THR A 149 5.78 -23.09 -2.78
C THR A 149 7.24 -23.12 -2.37
N THR A 150 7.88 -24.26 -2.59
CA THR A 150 9.30 -24.47 -2.28
C THR A 150 10.17 -23.66 -3.23
N GLY A 151 11.27 -23.11 -2.72
CA GLY A 151 12.28 -22.44 -3.53
C GLY A 151 13.07 -23.40 -4.42
N ALA A 152 13.85 -22.89 -5.36
CA ALA A 152 14.65 -23.68 -6.30
C ALA A 152 15.71 -24.60 -5.64
N ALA A 153 16.10 -24.29 -4.39
CA ALA A 153 17.06 -25.08 -3.61
C ALA A 153 16.42 -25.87 -2.45
N THR A 154 15.10 -25.82 -2.27
CA THR A 154 14.42 -26.43 -1.12
C THR A 154 14.16 -27.90 -1.37
N THR A 155 14.84 -28.77 -0.64
CA THR A 155 14.70 -30.23 -0.74
C THR A 155 13.98 -30.87 0.47
N SER A 156 13.74 -30.10 1.54
CA SER A 156 12.98 -30.51 2.71
C SER A 156 12.27 -29.34 3.35
N VAL A 157 11.16 -29.60 4.02
CA VAL A 157 10.43 -28.66 4.86
C VAL A 157 10.11 -29.30 6.19
N THR A 158 10.03 -28.50 7.23
CA THR A 158 9.54 -28.90 8.55
C THR A 158 8.13 -28.36 8.74
N VAL A 159 7.15 -29.26 8.81
CA VAL A 159 5.78 -28.89 9.19
C VAL A 159 5.64 -28.91 10.70
N PHE A 160 4.82 -28.05 11.25
CA PHE A 160 4.63 -27.93 12.70
C PHE A 160 3.21 -27.57 13.08
N THR A 161 2.87 -27.88 14.34
CA THR A 161 1.72 -27.32 15.05
C THR A 161 2.16 -26.94 16.46
N HIS A 162 1.65 -25.82 16.99
CA HIS A 162 1.96 -25.37 18.36
C HIS A 162 0.82 -24.52 18.93
N GLY A 163 0.77 -24.40 20.26
CA GLY A 163 -0.03 -23.41 20.96
C GLY A 163 0.68 -22.07 21.09
N TRP A 164 0.23 -21.24 22.02
CA TRP A 164 0.87 -19.99 22.35
C TRP A 164 1.23 -19.93 23.85
N TYR A 165 2.20 -19.12 24.18
CA TYR A 165 2.68 -18.96 25.56
C TYR A 165 1.52 -18.66 26.53
N GLY A 166 1.41 -19.46 27.58
CA GLY A 166 0.40 -19.28 28.63
C GLY A 166 -1.04 -19.62 28.26
N THR A 167 -1.33 -20.10 27.05
CA THR A 167 -2.71 -20.40 26.61
C THR A 167 -3.22 -21.78 27.00
N GLY A 168 -2.35 -22.63 27.59
CA GLY A 168 -2.69 -23.98 28.00
C GLY A 168 -2.61 -25.02 26.87
N ALA A 169 -3.23 -26.17 27.09
CA ALA A 169 -3.11 -27.27 26.14
C ALA A 169 -3.94 -27.03 24.87
N TYR A 170 -3.36 -27.34 23.71
CA TYR A 170 -4.05 -27.43 22.43
C TYR A 170 -4.15 -28.90 21.96
N ARG A 171 -4.96 -29.13 20.92
CA ARG A 171 -5.11 -30.40 20.22
C ARG A 171 -4.90 -30.23 18.74
N ALA A 172 -4.34 -31.25 18.07
CA ALA A 172 -4.27 -31.35 16.63
C ALA A 172 -4.52 -32.78 16.18
N ASP A 173 -5.17 -32.94 15.02
CA ASP A 173 -5.58 -34.24 14.51
C ASP A 173 -5.78 -34.20 12.98
N ASP A 174 -5.75 -35.38 12.33
CA ASP A 174 -5.94 -35.52 10.88
C ASP A 174 -5.10 -34.53 10.07
N LEU A 175 -3.81 -34.45 10.38
CA LEU A 175 -2.86 -33.60 9.68
C LEU A 175 -2.55 -34.14 8.27
N SER A 176 -2.38 -33.26 7.28
CA SER A 176 -2.17 -33.68 5.91
C SER A 176 -1.24 -32.70 5.18
N LEU A 177 -0.12 -33.20 4.67
CA LEU A 177 0.73 -32.49 3.72
C LEU A 177 0.57 -33.13 2.33
N THR A 178 -0.02 -32.40 1.40
CA THR A 178 -0.29 -32.86 0.04
C THR A 178 0.57 -32.16 -0.99
N GLY A 179 1.05 -32.92 -1.97
CA GLY A 179 1.89 -32.45 -3.07
C GLY A 179 2.75 -33.59 -3.61
N PRO A 180 3.57 -33.35 -4.65
CA PRO A 180 4.46 -34.38 -5.20
C PRO A 180 5.55 -34.78 -4.19
N ALA A 181 5.71 -36.10 -3.92
CA ALA A 181 6.74 -36.59 -3.02
C ALA A 181 8.14 -36.16 -3.47
N GLY A 182 8.99 -35.81 -2.53
CA GLY A 182 10.40 -35.52 -2.74
C GLY A 182 11.16 -36.78 -3.22
N PRO A 183 12.40 -36.66 -3.71
CA PRO A 183 13.22 -37.80 -4.05
C PRO A 183 13.55 -38.58 -2.79
N THR A 184 13.12 -39.85 -2.72
CA THR A 184 13.60 -40.80 -1.71
C THR A 184 15.04 -41.14 -2.03
N SER A 185 15.94 -41.05 -1.06
CA SER A 185 17.32 -41.54 -1.17
C SER A 185 17.30 -43.07 -1.30
N SER A 186 17.25 -43.55 -2.52
CA SER A 186 17.53 -44.97 -2.84
C SER A 186 19.00 -45.09 -3.19
N SER A 187 19.70 -46.01 -2.52
CA SER A 187 21.07 -46.41 -2.74
C SER A 187 21.34 -46.70 -4.22
N SER A 188 22.46 -46.19 -4.70
CA SER A 188 23.03 -46.33 -6.03
C SER A 188 23.11 -47.77 -6.56
N PRO A 189 22.96 -47.97 -7.88
CA PRO A 189 24.02 -48.67 -8.57
C PRO A 189 24.55 -47.93 -9.83
N THR A 190 25.88 -47.90 -9.85
CA THR A 190 26.85 -48.01 -10.94
C THR A 190 26.50 -47.52 -12.36
N ALA A 191 27.39 -46.69 -12.81
CA ALA A 191 27.52 -46.13 -14.15
C ALA A 191 27.56 -47.15 -15.30
N THR A 192 27.04 -46.79 -16.47
CA THR A 192 27.57 -47.23 -17.74
C THR A 192 27.37 -46.18 -18.84
N SER A 193 28.51 -45.71 -19.33
CA SER A 193 28.92 -45.23 -20.66
C SER A 193 28.04 -44.30 -21.50
N SER A 194 28.67 -43.20 -21.80
CA SER A 194 28.51 -42.25 -22.91
C SER A 194 28.58 -42.94 -24.30
N PRO A 195 28.05 -42.32 -25.37
CA PRO A 195 28.95 -41.93 -26.45
C PRO A 195 28.78 -40.47 -26.96
N THR A 196 29.82 -39.86 -27.08
CA THR A 196 30.64 -39.03 -27.97
C THR A 196 30.00 -38.51 -29.27
N VAL A 197 30.08 -37.15 -29.40
CA VAL A 197 30.55 -36.33 -30.53
C VAL A 197 29.90 -36.44 -31.91
N THR A 198 29.49 -35.33 -32.52
CA THR A 198 30.16 -34.78 -33.72
C THR A 198 29.54 -33.43 -34.19
N THR A 199 30.41 -32.45 -34.28
CA THR A 199 30.75 -31.46 -35.30
C THR A 199 29.87 -30.28 -35.59
N SER A 200 30.54 -29.16 -35.44
CA SER A 200 30.31 -27.81 -36.05
C SER A 200 30.52 -27.83 -37.57
N PRO A 201 30.00 -26.86 -38.30
CA PRO A 201 30.91 -26.09 -39.14
C PRO A 201 30.69 -24.56 -39.08
N THR A 202 31.77 -23.88 -38.86
CA THR A 202 32.52 -22.81 -39.51
C THR A 202 31.81 -21.84 -40.46
N ALA A 203 31.98 -20.58 -40.07
CA ALA A 203 32.16 -19.28 -40.73
C ALA A 203 32.01 -19.12 -42.25
N SER A 204 31.52 -17.94 -42.66
CA SER A 204 32.29 -17.06 -43.58
C SER A 204 31.52 -15.74 -43.89
N ASN A 205 32.28 -14.67 -43.78
CA ASN A 205 32.44 -13.48 -44.63
C ASN A 205 31.62 -12.23 -44.37
N SER A 206 32.43 -11.26 -43.93
CA SER A 206 32.31 -9.79 -44.11
C SER A 206 32.48 -9.35 -45.57
N PRO A 207 31.96 -8.21 -46.00
CA PRO A 207 32.89 -7.20 -46.55
C PRO A 207 32.65 -5.77 -46.07
N THR A 208 33.68 -5.15 -45.73
CA THR A 208 34.43 -3.90 -45.93
C THR A 208 33.71 -2.69 -46.57
N ALA A 209 33.75 -1.60 -45.81
CA ALA A 209 34.06 -0.17 -46.09
C ALA A 209 33.70 0.52 -47.40
N SER A 210 33.21 1.76 -47.29
CA SER A 210 33.98 2.93 -47.82
C SER A 210 33.21 4.24 -47.71
N ASN A 211 34.00 5.28 -47.25
CA ASN A 211 34.04 6.68 -47.62
C ASN A 211 33.14 7.73 -46.97
N SER A 212 33.85 8.53 -46.20
CA SER A 212 33.62 9.95 -45.86
C SER A 212 33.68 10.87 -47.10
N PRO A 213 33.05 12.08 -47.08
CA PRO A 213 33.92 13.27 -46.99
C PRO A 213 33.40 14.40 -46.08
N THR A 214 34.32 15.02 -45.38
CA THR A 214 34.33 16.42 -44.89
C THR A 214 34.72 17.33 -46.08
N PRO A 215 34.50 18.71 -46.14
CA PRO A 215 34.80 19.64 -45.06
C PRO A 215 34.03 20.99 -45.01
N SER A 216 34.28 21.72 -43.90
CA SER A 216 34.60 23.17 -43.84
C SER A 216 33.48 24.21 -43.95
N ASN A 217 33.23 25.00 -42.93
CA ASN A 217 33.83 26.33 -42.67
C ASN A 217 33.25 27.00 -41.43
N SER A 218 34.14 27.48 -40.61
CA SER A 218 33.94 28.41 -39.48
C SER A 218 33.80 29.84 -39.97
N PRO A 219 33.19 30.78 -39.23
CA PRO A 219 33.96 31.93 -38.80
C PRO A 219 33.81 32.28 -37.31
N THR A 220 34.93 32.41 -36.71
CA THR A 220 35.60 33.38 -35.81
C THR A 220 34.77 34.28 -34.91
N ALA A 221 35.02 34.03 -33.62
CA ALA A 221 35.25 34.83 -32.43
C ALA A 221 34.75 36.27 -32.28
N SER A 222 34.20 36.55 -31.08
CA SER A 222 34.76 37.66 -30.27
C SER A 222 34.29 37.60 -28.79
N ASN A 223 35.29 37.61 -27.90
CA ASN A 223 35.40 38.15 -26.55
C ASN A 223 34.62 37.53 -25.38
N SER A 224 35.37 36.76 -24.64
CA SER A 224 35.24 36.39 -23.24
C SER A 224 35.58 37.57 -22.30
N PRO A 225 34.93 37.66 -21.13
CA PRO A 225 35.62 38.17 -19.96
C PRO A 225 36.06 37.01 -19.03
N THR A 226 37.26 37.18 -18.55
CA THR A 226 38.09 36.37 -17.69
C THR A 226 37.38 35.79 -16.49
N ALA A 227 37.35 34.46 -16.40
CA ALA A 227 36.94 33.75 -15.19
C ALA A 227 38.06 33.81 -14.15
N THR A 228 37.70 34.33 -13.00
CA THR A 228 38.54 34.27 -11.79
C THR A 228 38.50 32.83 -11.27
N THR A 229 39.62 32.20 -11.17
CA THR A 229 39.84 30.88 -10.63
C THR A 229 39.43 30.84 -9.14
N SER A 230 38.36 30.12 -8.84
CA SER A 230 38.04 29.71 -7.47
C SER A 230 38.89 28.49 -7.10
N PRO A 231 39.43 28.41 -5.89
CA PRO A 231 40.31 27.32 -5.52
C PRO A 231 39.50 26.01 -5.37
N THR A 232 40.01 24.96 -5.98
CA THR A 232 39.57 23.57 -5.75
C THR A 232 39.69 23.23 -4.27
N PRO A 233 38.64 22.83 -3.59
CA PRO A 233 38.78 22.27 -2.25
C PRO A 233 39.32 20.85 -2.39
N THR A 234 40.57 20.64 -2.08
CA THR A 234 41.13 19.33 -1.75
C THR A 234 40.53 18.93 -0.41
N ALA A 235 39.41 18.22 -0.45
CA ALA A 235 38.82 17.63 0.75
C ALA A 235 39.38 16.22 0.93
N THR A 236 40.50 16.11 1.62
CA THR A 236 40.87 14.90 2.32
C THR A 236 40.10 14.93 3.62
N SER A 237 38.87 14.42 3.59
CA SER A 237 38.09 14.15 4.79
C SER A 237 38.07 12.63 4.99
N THR A 238 39.00 12.14 5.77
CA THR A 238 38.87 10.86 6.49
C THR A 238 37.84 11.07 7.58
N GLY A 239 36.55 10.94 7.20
CA GLY A 239 35.47 10.90 8.18
C GLY A 239 35.54 9.58 8.93
N THR A 240 36.26 9.53 10.03
CA THR A 240 36.12 8.47 11.02
C THR A 240 34.82 8.72 11.77
N GLY A 241 33.73 8.11 11.31
CA GLY A 241 32.55 7.89 12.14
C GLY A 241 32.96 7.08 13.41
N PRO A 242 32.12 7.02 14.45
CA PRO A 242 32.45 6.29 15.66
C PRO A 242 32.91 4.87 15.30
N ALA A 243 34.00 4.42 15.92
CA ALA A 243 34.50 3.06 15.76
C ALA A 243 33.41 2.10 16.20
N GLY A 244 33.12 1.07 15.40
CA GLY A 244 32.18 0.02 15.76
C GLY A 244 32.67 -0.79 16.96
N ASP A 245 31.78 -1.43 17.68
CA ASP A 245 32.08 -2.27 18.84
C ASP A 245 32.62 -3.67 18.47
N GLY A 246 32.73 -3.97 17.19
CA GLY A 246 33.25 -5.22 16.62
C GLY A 246 32.28 -6.40 16.65
N LYS A 247 31.03 -6.20 17.12
CA LYS A 247 30.01 -7.25 17.17
C LYS A 247 29.22 -7.37 15.88
N VAL A 248 29.04 -6.25 15.18
CA VAL A 248 28.47 -6.21 13.82
C VAL A 248 29.61 -5.88 12.84
N THR A 249 29.77 -6.69 11.79
CA THR A 249 30.81 -6.41 10.79
C THR A 249 30.43 -5.20 9.93
N THR A 250 31.43 -4.41 9.56
CA THR A 250 31.24 -3.25 8.67
C THR A 250 30.69 -3.69 7.31
N PRO A 251 29.61 -3.08 6.81
CA PRO A 251 29.12 -3.35 5.45
C PRO A 251 30.21 -3.11 4.42
N ASN A 252 30.38 -4.01 3.47
CA ASN A 252 31.35 -3.91 2.39
C ASN A 252 30.68 -4.03 1.03
N GLY A 253 31.41 -3.70 -0.05
CA GLY A 253 30.88 -3.76 -1.40
C GLY A 253 29.73 -2.81 -1.65
N VAL A 254 29.68 -1.66 -0.95
CA VAL A 254 28.64 -0.65 -1.18
C VAL A 254 28.76 -0.11 -2.59
N THR A 255 27.69 -0.23 -3.37
CA THR A 255 27.62 0.20 -4.78
C THR A 255 26.35 0.98 -5.05
N VAL A 256 26.42 1.86 -6.03
CA VAL A 256 25.25 2.54 -6.61
C VAL A 256 24.71 1.67 -7.73
N THR A 257 23.46 1.19 -7.59
CA THR A 257 22.82 0.29 -8.56
C THR A 257 21.87 1.00 -9.52
N LYS A 258 21.23 2.10 -9.05
CA LYS A 258 20.38 2.97 -9.88
C LYS A 258 20.58 4.43 -9.47
N VAL A 259 20.46 5.32 -10.45
CA VAL A 259 20.48 6.78 -10.26
C VAL A 259 19.30 7.37 -11.03
N THR A 260 18.52 8.23 -10.38
CA THR A 260 17.46 9.02 -11.00
C THR A 260 17.69 10.51 -10.72
N HIS A 261 16.74 11.36 -11.11
CA HIS A 261 16.82 12.79 -10.83
C HIS A 261 16.58 13.13 -9.34
N ASN A 262 15.92 12.25 -8.62
CA ASN A 262 15.49 12.48 -7.22
C ASN A 262 15.86 11.35 -6.26
N ALA A 263 16.54 10.29 -6.74
CA ALA A 263 16.91 9.16 -5.90
C ALA A 263 18.17 8.44 -6.37
N VAL A 264 18.79 7.73 -5.42
CA VAL A 264 19.91 6.82 -5.64
C VAL A 264 19.59 5.51 -4.93
N VAL A 265 19.73 4.37 -5.60
CA VAL A 265 19.63 3.05 -4.99
C VAL A 265 21.04 2.56 -4.68
N LEU A 266 21.24 2.20 -3.40
CA LEU A 266 22.47 1.60 -2.91
C LEU A 266 22.25 0.13 -2.63
N SER A 267 23.27 -0.70 -2.82
CA SER A 267 23.32 -2.08 -2.35
C SER A 267 24.71 -2.41 -1.78
N TRP A 268 24.75 -3.44 -0.90
CA TRP A 268 25.95 -3.86 -0.21
C TRP A 268 25.92 -5.35 0.14
N GLN A 269 27.04 -5.91 0.60
CA GLN A 269 27.10 -7.26 1.14
C GLN A 269 26.60 -7.28 2.58
N PRO A 270 25.87 -8.35 2.98
CA PRO A 270 25.33 -8.44 4.32
C PRO A 270 26.42 -8.43 5.39
N SER A 271 26.17 -7.70 6.48
CA SER A 271 26.98 -7.78 7.69
C SER A 271 26.67 -9.04 8.47
N THR A 272 27.68 -9.58 9.15
CA THR A 272 27.54 -10.70 10.08
C THR A 272 27.51 -10.20 11.51
N LEU A 273 26.73 -10.88 12.34
CA LEU A 273 26.63 -10.66 13.78
C LEU A 273 27.49 -11.70 14.49
N THR A 274 28.47 -11.27 15.26
CA THR A 274 29.33 -12.17 16.07
C THR A 274 28.77 -12.42 17.47
N SER A 275 28.02 -11.47 18.01
CA SER A 275 27.16 -11.61 19.19
C SER A 275 26.21 -10.41 19.23
N GLY A 276 24.93 -10.60 19.53
CA GLY A 276 23.96 -9.52 19.60
C GLY A 276 22.53 -10.02 19.67
N ASP A 277 21.63 -9.07 19.85
CA ASP A 277 20.21 -9.29 20.09
C ASP A 277 19.44 -8.86 18.82
N GLY A 278 18.99 -9.81 18.01
CA GLY A 278 18.12 -9.58 16.88
C GLY A 278 18.82 -9.44 15.51
N PRO A 279 18.06 -9.17 14.46
CA PRO A 279 18.55 -9.11 13.09
C PRO A 279 19.44 -7.88 12.85
N VAL A 280 20.35 -7.98 11.87
CA VAL A 280 21.15 -6.83 11.42
C VAL A 280 20.30 -5.96 10.51
N SER A 281 20.25 -4.69 10.84
CA SER A 281 19.66 -3.60 10.05
C SER A 281 20.72 -2.58 9.67
N TYR A 282 20.40 -1.63 8.79
CA TYR A 282 21.39 -0.71 8.23
C TYR A 282 20.92 0.73 8.29
N LYS A 283 21.88 1.63 8.53
CA LYS A 283 21.74 3.08 8.46
C LYS A 283 22.57 3.62 7.32
N VAL A 284 21.97 4.46 6.48
CA VAL A 284 22.64 5.12 5.35
C VAL A 284 22.79 6.59 5.64
N TYR A 285 24.00 7.09 5.45
CA TYR A 285 24.35 8.49 5.69
C TYR A 285 24.75 9.17 4.39
N ALA A 286 24.34 10.43 4.23
CA ALA A 286 24.88 11.37 3.25
C ALA A 286 25.75 12.38 4.02
N GLY A 287 27.06 12.29 3.87
CA GLY A 287 28.00 12.95 4.81
C GLY A 287 27.74 12.45 6.24
N ASN A 288 27.43 13.38 7.17
CA ASN A 288 27.11 13.05 8.56
C ASN A 288 25.61 12.95 8.85
N GLN A 289 24.75 13.11 7.84
CA GLN A 289 23.30 13.10 8.03
C GLN A 289 22.73 11.71 7.73
N LEU A 290 21.96 11.16 8.65
CA LEU A 290 21.17 9.96 8.44
C LEU A 290 20.06 10.28 7.42
N VAL A 291 20.04 9.56 6.29
CA VAL A 291 19.13 9.82 5.17
C VAL A 291 18.20 8.65 4.84
N ALA A 292 18.55 7.44 5.28
CA ALA A 292 17.68 6.26 5.14
C ALA A 292 18.09 5.14 6.10
N THR A 293 17.17 4.20 6.34
CA THR A 293 17.41 2.91 7.01
C THR A 293 16.92 1.76 6.15
N SER A 294 17.47 0.56 6.36
CA SER A 294 17.06 -0.65 5.64
C SER A 294 17.10 -1.87 6.55
N MET A 295 16.14 -2.78 6.34
CA MET A 295 16.15 -4.11 6.96
C MET A 295 16.95 -5.11 6.10
N GLY A 296 17.09 -4.84 4.80
CA GLY A 296 17.86 -5.64 3.84
C GLY A 296 19.15 -4.95 3.39
N THR A 297 19.79 -5.50 2.38
CA THR A 297 21.07 -5.04 1.84
C THR A 297 20.95 -4.09 0.65
N SER A 298 19.80 -3.45 0.49
CA SER A 298 19.53 -2.44 -0.53
C SER A 298 18.53 -1.42 -0.03
N VAL A 299 18.66 -0.17 -0.47
CA VAL A 299 17.70 0.89 -0.19
C VAL A 299 17.74 2.00 -1.22
N ALA A 300 16.60 2.62 -1.50
CA ALA A 300 16.52 3.89 -2.22
C ALA A 300 16.67 5.07 -1.23
N VAL A 301 17.62 5.93 -1.49
CA VAL A 301 17.70 7.25 -0.86
C VAL A 301 17.01 8.23 -1.81
N SER A 302 15.85 8.70 -1.44
CA SER A 302 14.96 9.54 -2.25
C SER A 302 14.91 10.99 -1.79
N SER A 303 14.08 11.81 -2.45
CA SER A 303 13.97 13.26 -2.23
C SER A 303 15.27 14.04 -2.46
N LEU A 304 16.20 13.46 -3.17
CA LEU A 304 17.48 14.12 -3.53
C LEU A 304 17.23 15.22 -4.55
N LEU A 305 18.10 16.23 -4.54
CA LEU A 305 18.09 17.30 -5.52
C LEU A 305 18.68 16.83 -6.86
N PRO A 306 18.10 17.22 -8.01
CA PRO A 306 18.64 16.87 -9.32
C PRO A 306 20.02 17.48 -9.57
N THR A 307 20.84 16.82 -10.39
CA THR A 307 22.18 17.26 -10.81
C THR A 307 23.13 17.60 -9.65
N ARG A 308 22.92 16.97 -8.49
CA ARG A 308 23.71 17.19 -7.28
C ARG A 308 24.57 15.99 -6.94
N GLY A 309 25.84 16.23 -6.54
CA GLY A 309 26.77 15.23 -6.04
C GLY A 309 26.45 14.85 -4.59
N TYR A 310 26.55 13.56 -4.29
CA TYR A 310 26.36 12.98 -2.96
C TYR A 310 27.44 11.97 -2.65
N THR A 311 27.81 11.88 -1.36
CA THR A 311 28.71 10.87 -0.81
C THR A 311 27.96 10.09 0.24
N PHE A 312 27.82 8.77 0.04
CA PHE A 312 27.11 7.89 0.94
C PHE A 312 28.02 6.91 1.66
N THR A 313 27.67 6.58 2.92
CA THR A 313 28.25 5.49 3.72
C THR A 313 27.11 4.67 4.34
N VAL A 314 27.39 3.41 4.65
CA VAL A 314 26.43 2.47 5.26
C VAL A 314 27.02 1.93 6.56
N GLN A 315 26.20 1.82 7.58
CA GLN A 315 26.52 1.26 8.90
C GLN A 315 25.53 0.14 9.24
N GLY A 316 26.05 -1.02 9.63
CA GLY A 316 25.24 -2.11 10.18
C GLY A 316 24.98 -1.91 11.68
N TYR A 317 23.80 -2.32 12.14
CA TYR A 317 23.48 -2.31 13.58
C TYR A 317 22.54 -3.47 13.95
N SER A 318 22.59 -3.91 15.23
CA SER A 318 21.72 -4.91 15.82
C SER A 318 21.54 -4.58 17.30
N GLY A 319 20.32 -4.30 17.74
CA GLY A 319 20.06 -3.78 19.09
C GLY A 319 20.88 -2.53 19.39
N SER A 320 21.71 -2.59 20.44
CA SER A 320 22.62 -1.50 20.84
C SER A 320 23.97 -1.53 20.10
N HIS A 321 24.25 -2.54 19.29
CA HIS A 321 25.52 -2.76 18.62
C HIS A 321 25.55 -2.12 17.24
N ALA A 322 26.67 -1.49 16.89
CA ALA A 322 26.87 -0.85 15.61
C ALA A 322 28.25 -1.14 15.03
N SER A 323 28.31 -1.34 13.73
CA SER A 323 29.60 -1.43 13.01
C SER A 323 30.24 -0.05 12.82
N ALA A 324 31.48 -0.01 12.34
CA ALA A 324 32.00 1.18 11.67
C ALA A 324 31.18 1.47 10.39
N GLN A 325 31.27 2.69 9.89
CA GLN A 325 30.71 3.03 8.57
C GLN A 325 31.57 2.43 7.45
N SER A 326 30.93 2.04 6.35
CA SER A 326 31.58 1.54 5.13
C SER A 326 32.52 2.56 4.51
N ALA A 327 33.35 2.13 3.56
CA ALA A 327 34.00 3.04 2.62
C ALA A 327 32.93 3.91 1.91
N PRO A 328 33.23 5.20 1.62
CA PRO A 328 32.29 6.10 0.97
C PRO A 328 32.10 5.74 -0.52
N VAL A 329 30.87 5.90 -1.01
CA VAL A 329 30.53 5.82 -2.44
C VAL A 329 29.99 7.17 -2.91
N ASN A 330 30.51 7.66 -4.04
CA ASN A 330 30.15 8.95 -4.63
C ASN A 330 29.26 8.76 -5.87
N THR A 331 28.27 9.62 -6.02
CA THR A 331 27.42 9.64 -7.22
C THR A 331 26.82 11.03 -7.43
N THR A 332 26.27 11.28 -8.62
CA THR A 332 25.55 12.50 -8.96
C THR A 332 24.18 12.13 -9.50
N THR A 333 23.12 12.75 -8.99
CA THR A 333 21.75 12.55 -9.47
C THR A 333 21.60 13.06 -10.92
N ALA A 334 20.66 12.45 -11.67
CA ALA A 334 20.36 12.86 -13.04
C ALA A 334 19.66 14.23 -13.08
N ALA A 335 19.54 14.82 -14.27
CA ALA A 335 18.71 16.00 -14.48
C ALA A 335 17.23 15.63 -14.33
N ALA A 336 16.41 16.58 -13.84
CA ALA A 336 14.97 16.39 -13.78
C ALA A 336 14.40 16.27 -15.21
N PRO A 337 13.42 15.37 -15.43
CA PRO A 337 12.74 15.30 -16.72
C PRO A 337 11.97 16.60 -16.99
N ALA A 338 11.93 17.02 -18.24
CA ALA A 338 11.13 18.15 -18.65
C ALA A 338 9.67 17.76 -18.82
N ASN A 339 8.74 18.50 -18.20
CA ASN A 339 7.31 18.50 -18.50
C ASN A 339 6.62 17.12 -18.55
N SER A 340 6.88 16.23 -17.60
CA SER A 340 6.07 15.01 -17.46
C SER A 340 4.77 15.34 -16.71
N PRO A 341 3.60 14.89 -17.20
CA PRO A 341 2.35 14.99 -16.44
C PRO A 341 2.48 14.25 -15.11
N PHE A 342 1.92 14.84 -14.06
CA PHE A 342 2.03 14.32 -12.70
C PHE A 342 0.91 13.30 -12.41
N ARG A 343 1.23 12.22 -11.68
CA ARG A 343 0.31 11.15 -11.30
C ARG A 343 0.53 10.77 -9.86
N SER A 344 -0.49 10.89 -9.05
CA SER A 344 -0.51 10.40 -7.67
C SER A 344 -1.69 9.47 -7.43
N ALA A 345 -1.62 8.69 -6.36
CA ALA A 345 -2.74 7.89 -5.89
C ALA A 345 -2.65 7.69 -4.39
N TYR A 346 -3.81 7.49 -3.75
CA TYR A 346 -3.88 7.11 -2.35
C TYR A 346 -3.76 5.59 -2.21
N PHE A 347 -3.05 5.19 -1.16
CA PHE A 347 -2.94 3.81 -0.68
C PHE A 347 -3.48 3.79 0.75
N ASP A 348 -4.60 3.08 0.93
CA ASP A 348 -5.30 3.04 2.19
C ASP A 348 -4.68 1.99 3.14
N GLN A 349 -4.29 2.41 4.36
CA GLN A 349 -3.65 1.53 5.35
C GLN A 349 -4.51 0.32 5.67
N TRP A 350 -5.85 0.47 5.67
CA TRP A 350 -6.83 -0.59 5.95
C TRP A 350 -7.10 -1.53 4.78
N GLY A 351 -6.64 -1.20 3.58
CA GLY A 351 -6.78 -2.05 2.38
C GLY A 351 -6.23 -3.46 2.55
N VAL A 352 -5.31 -3.66 3.52
CA VAL A 352 -4.72 -4.97 3.85
C VAL A 352 -5.71 -5.95 4.51
N TYR A 353 -6.83 -5.47 5.04
CA TYR A 353 -7.84 -6.32 5.71
C TYR A 353 -8.81 -6.94 4.69
N GLU A 354 -10.00 -6.36 4.51
CA GLU A 354 -11.06 -6.92 3.67
C GLU A 354 -10.67 -6.99 2.19
N ASN A 355 -9.93 -5.99 1.70
CA ASN A 355 -9.48 -5.94 0.32
C ASN A 355 -8.27 -6.83 0.05
N ALA A 356 -7.55 -7.27 1.11
CA ALA A 356 -6.27 -7.99 1.01
C ALA A 356 -5.30 -7.30 0.01
N TYR A 357 -5.34 -5.95 -0.04
CA TYR A 357 -4.54 -5.14 -0.93
C TYR A 357 -3.25 -4.72 -0.24
N HIS A 358 -2.14 -5.23 -0.72
CA HIS A 358 -0.80 -5.01 -0.17
C HIS A 358 0.05 -4.15 -1.11
N ALA A 359 1.14 -3.58 -0.63
CA ALA A 359 2.12 -2.89 -1.49
C ALA A 359 2.64 -3.77 -2.64
N LYS A 360 2.63 -5.10 -2.47
CA LYS A 360 2.91 -6.06 -3.54
C LYS A 360 1.90 -5.98 -4.70
N ASN A 361 0.64 -5.67 -4.44
CA ASN A 361 -0.36 -5.49 -5.50
C ASN A 361 -0.03 -4.27 -6.37
N VAL A 362 0.50 -3.20 -5.76
CA VAL A 362 0.99 -2.01 -6.48
C VAL A 362 2.16 -2.34 -7.40
N ASP A 363 3.03 -3.28 -6.98
CA ASP A 363 4.12 -3.81 -7.79
C ASP A 363 3.62 -4.68 -8.94
N THR A 364 2.80 -5.70 -8.63
CA THR A 364 2.38 -6.73 -9.60
C THR A 364 1.40 -6.22 -10.64
N SER A 365 0.57 -5.22 -10.32
CA SER A 365 -0.29 -4.53 -11.30
C SER A 365 0.48 -3.57 -12.21
N GLY A 366 1.75 -3.29 -11.88
CA GLY A 366 2.58 -2.29 -12.55
C GLY A 366 2.19 -0.84 -12.22
N ALA A 367 1.37 -0.62 -11.18
CA ALA A 367 0.95 0.71 -10.73
C ALA A 367 2.16 1.56 -10.29
N ALA A 368 3.10 0.98 -9.54
CA ALA A 368 4.29 1.67 -9.06
C ALA A 368 5.15 2.31 -10.16
N GLY A 369 5.16 1.72 -11.36
CA GLY A 369 5.89 2.27 -12.51
C GLY A 369 5.16 3.41 -13.24
N LYS A 370 3.89 3.65 -12.90
CA LYS A 370 3.03 4.66 -13.55
C LYS A 370 2.79 5.89 -12.66
N LEU A 371 3.13 5.81 -11.38
CA LEU A 371 2.90 6.86 -10.40
C LEU A 371 4.19 7.61 -10.05
N ASP A 372 4.05 8.90 -9.77
CA ASP A 372 5.11 9.77 -9.27
C ASP A 372 5.09 9.83 -7.74
N VAL A 373 3.89 9.75 -7.12
CA VAL A 373 3.68 9.76 -5.67
C VAL A 373 2.58 8.78 -5.27
N ILE A 374 2.79 8.11 -4.15
CA ILE A 374 1.74 7.43 -3.38
C ILE A 374 1.54 8.21 -2.08
N ASN A 375 0.31 8.66 -1.82
CA ASN A 375 -0.13 9.21 -0.55
C ASN A 375 -0.64 8.06 0.33
N TYR A 376 0.08 7.76 1.40
CA TYR A 376 -0.31 6.73 2.37
C TYR A 376 -1.31 7.30 3.38
N ALA A 377 -2.51 6.76 3.47
CA ALA A 377 -3.63 7.28 4.22
C ALA A 377 -4.08 6.34 5.35
N PHE A 378 -4.26 6.78 6.60
CA PHE A 378 -4.05 8.13 7.11
C PHE A 378 -3.37 8.11 8.48
N ALA A 379 -2.57 9.14 8.75
CA ALA A 379 -2.14 9.45 10.11
C ALA A 379 -3.17 10.36 10.80
N ASN A 380 -3.20 10.36 12.14
CA ASN A 380 -4.17 11.10 12.94
C ASN A 380 -3.49 12.11 13.88
N ILE A 381 -4.30 13.05 14.40
CA ILE A 381 -3.91 14.07 15.39
C ILE A 381 -4.35 13.62 16.77
N HIS A 382 -3.40 13.60 17.73
CA HIS A 382 -3.71 13.20 19.12
C HIS A 382 -4.68 14.20 19.79
N PRO A 383 -5.79 13.72 20.37
CA PRO A 383 -6.87 14.59 20.83
C PRO A 383 -6.48 15.60 21.92
N THR A 384 -5.51 15.27 22.76
CA THR A 384 -5.07 16.13 23.87
C THR A 384 -3.73 16.79 23.56
N ASN A 385 -2.78 16.04 22.99
CA ASN A 385 -1.43 16.56 22.77
C ASN A 385 -1.32 17.42 21.53
N LEU A 386 -2.26 17.31 20.58
CA LEU A 386 -2.24 17.98 19.29
C LEU A 386 -0.92 17.73 18.54
N THR A 387 -0.55 16.46 18.44
CA THR A 387 0.68 15.96 17.79
C THR A 387 0.32 14.80 16.87
N CYS A 388 1.13 14.50 15.86
CA CYS A 388 1.11 13.19 15.22
C CYS A 388 1.41 12.11 16.27
N PHE A 389 0.78 10.94 16.13
CA PHE A 389 0.95 9.81 17.07
C PHE A 389 0.66 8.49 16.38
N GLN A 390 0.93 7.38 17.04
CA GLN A 390 0.61 6.02 16.60
C GLN A 390 -0.16 5.28 17.70
N ALA A 391 -1.10 4.44 17.30
CA ALA A 391 -1.94 3.63 18.17
C ALA A 391 -2.40 2.36 17.47
N VAL A 392 -2.99 1.42 18.22
CA VAL A 392 -3.71 0.24 17.68
C VAL A 392 -5.21 0.27 18.03
N LYS A 393 -5.73 1.47 18.28
CA LYS A 393 -7.16 1.67 18.56
C LYS A 393 -7.91 1.83 17.24
N ALA A 394 -8.85 0.92 16.96
CA ALA A 394 -9.74 1.05 15.82
C ALA A 394 -10.58 2.32 15.92
N SER A 395 -10.83 2.99 14.79
CA SER A 395 -11.84 4.01 14.67
C SER A 395 -13.24 3.38 14.63
N ASP A 396 -14.26 4.13 15.02
CA ASP A 396 -15.68 3.79 14.84
C ASP A 396 -16.24 4.50 13.60
N SER A 397 -15.48 4.41 12.50
CA SER A 397 -15.78 5.13 11.25
C SER A 397 -17.06 4.67 10.56
N ALA A 398 -17.54 3.48 10.86
CA ALA A 398 -18.84 2.99 10.37
C ALA A 398 -20.05 3.68 11.04
N ASN A 399 -19.84 4.48 12.09
CA ASN A 399 -20.88 5.21 12.78
C ASN A 399 -20.69 6.73 12.58
N GLU A 400 -21.17 7.23 11.46
CA GLU A 400 -21.10 8.64 11.05
C GLU A 400 -21.65 9.63 12.08
N ASN A 401 -22.53 9.17 12.97
CA ASN A 401 -23.10 10.00 14.03
C ASN A 401 -22.30 9.98 15.34
N ASN A 402 -21.20 9.20 15.41
CA ASN A 402 -20.35 9.18 16.58
C ASN A 402 -19.33 10.35 16.51
N PRO A 403 -19.51 11.43 17.31
CA PRO A 403 -18.58 12.56 17.26
C PRO A 403 -17.18 12.22 17.77
N ASN A 404 -16.95 11.05 18.32
CA ASN A 404 -15.66 10.59 18.85
C ASN A 404 -15.05 9.43 18.05
N ALA A 405 -15.53 9.18 16.84
CA ALA A 405 -15.14 8.03 16.02
C ALA A 405 -13.62 7.91 15.84
N GLY A 406 -12.92 9.01 15.56
CA GLY A 406 -11.48 9.03 15.34
C GLY A 406 -10.61 9.27 16.58
N ASP A 407 -11.20 9.48 17.77
CA ASP A 407 -10.47 9.92 18.95
C ASP A 407 -9.42 8.91 19.44
N GLY A 408 -8.13 9.27 19.29
CA GLY A 408 -7.02 8.41 19.65
C GLY A 408 -6.91 7.13 18.84
N ALA A 409 -7.59 7.06 17.70
CA ALA A 409 -7.53 5.94 16.77
C ALA A 409 -6.25 5.98 15.91
N GLY A 410 -5.78 4.80 15.53
CA GLY A 410 -4.63 4.61 14.65
C GLY A 410 -4.41 3.12 14.41
N ASP A 411 -3.61 2.79 13.41
CA ASP A 411 -3.35 1.41 13.02
C ASP A 411 -1.85 1.11 12.88
N ALA A 412 -1.12 1.26 13.99
CA ALA A 412 0.30 0.90 14.05
C ALA A 412 0.56 -0.55 13.63
N TYR A 413 -0.45 -1.42 13.78
CA TYR A 413 -0.34 -2.80 13.34
C TYR A 413 -0.17 -2.89 11.82
N ALA A 414 -1.08 -2.32 11.04
CA ALA A 414 -0.96 -2.30 9.58
C ALA A 414 0.25 -1.48 9.13
N ASP A 415 0.54 -0.36 9.81
CA ASP A 415 1.62 0.54 9.44
C ASP A 415 3.00 -0.14 9.53
N TYR A 416 3.38 -0.68 10.70
CA TYR A 416 4.75 -1.15 10.91
C TYR A 416 4.93 -2.35 11.85
N GLN A 417 3.84 -3.04 12.26
CA GLN A 417 3.92 -4.19 13.15
C GLN A 417 3.51 -5.51 12.48
N ALA A 418 2.65 -5.49 11.46
CA ALA A 418 2.20 -6.71 10.78
C ALA A 418 3.36 -7.43 10.11
N ASP A 419 3.46 -8.75 10.34
CA ASP A 419 4.46 -9.59 9.69
C ASP A 419 4.01 -9.95 8.26
N TYR A 420 4.88 -9.69 7.29
CA TYR A 420 4.68 -10.09 5.89
C TYR A 420 5.54 -11.34 5.59
N ASN A 421 4.96 -12.28 4.89
CA ASN A 421 5.67 -13.46 4.40
C ASN A 421 6.16 -13.25 2.96
N GLY A 422 6.96 -14.17 2.43
CA GLY A 422 7.50 -14.06 1.07
C GLY A 422 6.45 -13.99 -0.04
N ALA A 423 5.21 -14.47 0.21
CA ALA A 423 4.12 -14.39 -0.77
C ALA A 423 3.50 -12.99 -0.83
N THR A 424 3.42 -12.28 0.29
CA THR A 424 2.81 -10.95 0.40
C THR A 424 3.84 -9.80 0.39
N SER A 425 5.12 -10.10 0.61
CA SER A 425 6.22 -9.14 0.56
C SER A 425 6.57 -8.73 -0.88
N VAL A 426 6.94 -7.48 -1.07
CA VAL A 426 7.34 -6.92 -2.38
C VAL A 426 8.60 -7.57 -2.94
N ASP A 427 9.61 -7.78 -2.10
CA ASP A 427 10.91 -8.38 -2.50
C ASP A 427 10.98 -9.90 -2.30
N GLY A 428 9.93 -10.51 -1.76
CA GLY A 428 9.85 -11.95 -1.50
C GLY A 428 10.51 -12.39 -0.18
N SER A 429 11.04 -11.45 0.63
CA SER A 429 11.55 -11.75 1.97
C SER A 429 10.43 -11.78 3.01
N ALA A 430 10.58 -12.61 4.04
CA ALA A 430 9.68 -12.61 5.20
C ALA A 430 10.20 -11.65 6.27
N ASP A 431 9.28 -10.98 6.96
CA ASP A 431 9.60 -10.21 8.16
C ASP A 431 9.94 -11.16 9.32
N VAL A 432 10.73 -10.67 10.27
CA VAL A 432 11.02 -11.34 11.54
C VAL A 432 10.59 -10.48 12.71
N TRP A 433 10.20 -11.12 13.80
CA TRP A 433 9.58 -10.47 14.96
C TRP A 433 10.37 -9.29 15.52
N GLU A 434 11.67 -9.43 15.65
CA GLU A 434 12.55 -8.42 16.28
C GLU A 434 12.98 -7.30 15.32
N GLN A 435 12.53 -7.32 14.07
CA GLN A 435 12.96 -6.25 13.16
C GLN A 435 12.23 -4.94 13.47
N PRO A 436 12.94 -3.79 13.41
CA PRO A 436 12.39 -2.52 13.85
C PRO A 436 11.38 -1.90 12.91
N LEU A 437 11.22 -2.42 11.69
CA LEU A 437 10.21 -1.97 10.74
C LEU A 437 9.66 -3.16 9.97
N LYS A 438 8.36 -3.37 10.12
CA LYS A 438 7.54 -4.38 9.42
C LYS A 438 6.37 -3.68 8.72
N GLY A 439 5.30 -4.40 8.46
CA GLY A 439 4.04 -3.84 7.98
C GLY A 439 4.12 -3.15 6.63
N ASN A 440 3.11 -2.35 6.33
CA ASN A 440 3.03 -1.56 5.09
C ASN A 440 4.27 -0.68 4.89
N PHE A 441 4.83 -0.12 5.95
CA PHE A 441 5.99 0.77 5.86
C PHE A 441 7.24 0.06 5.33
N ASN A 442 7.50 -1.17 5.80
CA ASN A 442 8.60 -1.96 5.25
C ASN A 442 8.35 -2.36 3.79
N GLN A 443 7.11 -2.74 3.46
CA GLN A 443 6.73 -3.12 2.10
C GLN A 443 6.84 -1.94 1.11
N LEU A 444 6.42 -0.75 1.52
CA LEU A 444 6.58 0.48 0.73
C LEU A 444 8.06 0.88 0.59
N ARG A 445 8.91 0.62 1.60
CA ARG A 445 10.37 0.80 1.49
C ARG A 445 10.97 -0.12 0.41
N GLN A 446 10.57 -1.39 0.39
CA GLN A 446 10.99 -2.34 -0.64
C GLN A 446 10.50 -1.89 -2.03
N LEU A 447 9.27 -1.39 -2.12
CA LEU A 447 8.71 -0.85 -3.37
C LEU A 447 9.54 0.32 -3.91
N LYS A 448 9.96 1.27 -3.06
CA LYS A 448 10.86 2.38 -3.45
C LYS A 448 12.21 1.90 -3.97
N ALA A 449 12.79 0.87 -3.37
CA ALA A 449 14.07 0.30 -3.85
C ALA A 449 13.93 -0.26 -5.28
N LYS A 450 12.78 -0.82 -5.61
CA LYS A 450 12.45 -1.32 -6.95
C LYS A 450 12.10 -0.20 -7.93
N TYR A 451 11.36 0.81 -7.48
CA TYR A 451 10.86 1.96 -8.25
C TYR A 451 11.38 3.29 -7.67
N PRO A 452 12.66 3.64 -7.88
CA PRO A 452 13.30 4.75 -7.17
C PRO A 452 12.79 6.15 -7.54
N ASN A 453 12.07 6.30 -8.66
CA ASN A 453 11.38 7.56 -8.99
C ASN A 453 10.11 7.78 -8.15
N LEU A 454 9.51 6.69 -7.62
CA LEU A 454 8.31 6.76 -6.82
C LEU A 454 8.61 7.40 -5.46
N ARG A 455 7.85 8.41 -5.10
CA ARG A 455 7.89 9.08 -3.80
C ARG A 455 6.70 8.62 -2.95
N LEU A 456 6.87 8.68 -1.64
CA LEU A 456 5.82 8.39 -0.68
C LEU A 456 5.55 9.62 0.17
N SER A 457 4.29 10.03 0.28
CA SER A 457 3.86 11.06 1.22
C SER A 457 2.96 10.43 2.27
N ILE A 458 3.10 10.84 3.53
CA ILE A 458 2.14 10.47 4.57
C ILE A 458 1.01 11.49 4.58
N SER A 459 -0.23 11.03 4.39
CA SER A 459 -1.42 11.86 4.48
C SER A 459 -1.94 11.88 5.92
N ILE A 460 -2.22 13.09 6.43
CA ILE A 460 -2.68 13.33 7.79
C ILE A 460 -4.10 13.88 7.70
N GLY A 461 -5.04 13.22 8.39
CA GLY A 461 -6.43 13.65 8.43
C GLY A 461 -7.37 12.71 7.68
N GLY A 462 -7.99 13.20 6.63
CA GLY A 462 -9.11 12.54 5.96
C GLY A 462 -10.40 12.70 6.77
N TRP A 463 -11.51 12.11 6.29
CA TRP A 463 -12.84 12.29 6.86
C TRP A 463 -12.90 12.09 8.38
N THR A 464 -12.42 10.93 8.87
CA THR A 464 -12.56 10.54 10.28
C THR A 464 -11.51 11.19 11.20
N TYR A 465 -10.34 11.58 10.67
CA TYR A 465 -9.21 12.07 11.48
C TYR A 465 -8.97 13.58 11.38
N SER A 466 -9.90 14.33 10.77
CA SER A 466 -9.80 15.79 10.67
C SER A 466 -10.22 16.56 11.93
N LYS A 467 -10.71 15.88 12.95
CA LYS A 467 -11.38 16.47 14.12
C LYS A 467 -10.59 17.58 14.80
N TYR A 468 -9.28 17.41 14.98
CA TYR A 468 -8.44 18.28 15.79
C TYR A 468 -7.52 19.23 14.99
N PHE A 469 -7.71 19.36 13.68
CA PHE A 469 -6.92 20.30 12.89
C PHE A 469 -7.12 21.76 13.32
N SER A 470 -8.36 22.17 13.61
CA SER A 470 -8.66 23.52 14.06
C SER A 470 -7.87 23.86 15.34
N ASP A 471 -7.81 22.93 16.29
CA ASP A 471 -7.06 23.11 17.54
C ASP A 471 -5.54 23.13 17.30
N ALA A 472 -5.03 22.20 16.50
CA ALA A 472 -3.61 22.13 16.15
C ALA A 472 -3.13 23.36 15.37
N ALA A 473 -4.01 23.94 14.55
CA ALA A 473 -3.72 25.12 13.74
C ALA A 473 -3.95 26.47 14.48
N ALA A 474 -4.62 26.47 15.63
CA ALA A 474 -5.13 27.68 16.29
C ALA A 474 -4.06 28.71 16.65
N SER A 475 -2.88 28.31 17.08
CA SER A 475 -1.81 29.19 17.56
C SER A 475 -0.46 28.87 16.91
N ASP A 476 0.45 29.84 16.95
CA ASP A 476 1.84 29.61 16.50
C ASP A 476 2.52 28.46 17.28
N ALA A 477 2.29 28.40 18.59
CA ALA A 477 2.85 27.35 19.43
C ALA A 477 2.29 25.96 19.11
N SER A 478 0.96 25.83 18.93
CA SER A 478 0.34 24.54 18.57
C SER A 478 0.74 24.09 17.17
N ARG A 479 0.80 24.99 16.18
CA ARG A 479 1.30 24.68 14.83
C ARG A 479 2.73 24.16 14.85
N LYS A 480 3.64 24.86 15.52
CA LYS A 480 5.05 24.43 15.65
C LYS A 480 5.19 23.06 16.31
N LYS A 481 4.44 22.82 17.37
CA LYS A 481 4.42 21.53 18.07
C LYS A 481 3.89 20.41 17.19
N PHE A 482 2.76 20.62 16.55
CA PHE A 482 2.14 19.66 15.63
C PHE A 482 3.08 19.31 14.49
N VAL A 483 3.55 20.30 13.75
CA VAL A 483 4.45 20.12 12.61
C VAL A 483 5.72 19.37 13.02
N SER A 484 6.39 19.82 14.10
CA SER A 484 7.64 19.17 14.54
C SER A 484 7.45 17.70 14.91
N SER A 485 6.30 17.35 15.52
CA SER A 485 5.99 15.96 15.88
C SER A 485 5.77 15.07 14.66
N CYS A 486 5.12 15.57 13.60
CA CYS A 486 4.90 14.82 12.38
C CYS A 486 6.21 14.62 11.60
N LEU A 487 7.05 15.65 11.49
CA LEU A 487 8.36 15.52 10.86
C LEU A 487 9.27 14.56 11.64
N ASP A 488 9.23 14.59 12.97
CA ASP A 488 10.00 13.69 13.80
C ASP A 488 9.59 12.23 13.60
N MET A 489 8.30 11.97 13.63
CA MET A 489 7.77 10.62 13.47
C MET A 489 7.98 10.06 12.06
N PHE A 490 7.58 10.79 11.03
CA PHE A 490 7.47 10.24 9.68
C PHE A 490 8.70 10.53 8.79
N LEU A 491 9.32 11.71 8.88
CA LEU A 491 10.46 12.04 8.01
C LEU A 491 11.81 11.67 8.63
N LYS A 492 11.96 11.87 9.96
CA LYS A 492 13.12 11.33 10.68
C LYS A 492 12.95 9.86 11.05
N GLY A 493 11.71 9.35 11.01
CA GLY A 493 11.38 7.94 11.19
C GLY A 493 11.44 7.46 12.65
N ASN A 494 11.19 8.34 13.61
CA ASN A 494 11.18 8.00 15.03
C ASN A 494 9.82 7.44 15.44
N LEU A 495 9.54 6.19 15.04
CA LEU A 495 8.29 5.51 15.39
C LEU A 495 8.29 5.08 16.86
N PRO A 496 7.14 5.17 17.57
CA PRO A 496 7.03 4.62 18.92
C PRO A 496 7.30 3.11 18.96
N THR A 497 7.86 2.64 20.06
CA THR A 497 8.08 1.21 20.34
C THR A 497 7.08 0.69 21.36
N ASN A 498 6.95 -0.63 21.46
CA ASN A 498 6.12 -1.33 22.44
C ASN A 498 4.63 -0.98 22.39
N ILE A 499 4.12 -0.51 21.26
CA ILE A 499 2.68 -0.35 21.11
C ILE A 499 2.04 -1.74 21.09
N ALA A 500 1.15 -1.99 22.02
CA ALA A 500 0.50 -3.27 22.25
C ALA A 500 1.45 -4.47 22.44
N GLY A 501 2.69 -4.20 22.91
CA GLY A 501 3.69 -5.22 23.19
C GLY A 501 4.56 -5.64 22.00
N ASP A 502 4.37 -5.06 20.82
CA ASP A 502 5.21 -5.33 19.66
C ASP A 502 6.51 -4.53 19.72
N PRO A 503 7.71 -5.14 19.50
CA PRO A 503 9.00 -4.48 19.59
C PRO A 503 9.30 -3.52 18.44
N ALA A 504 8.56 -3.56 17.34
CA ALA A 504 8.79 -2.70 16.18
C ALA A 504 8.73 -1.20 16.55
N GLY A 505 9.39 -0.38 15.76
CA GLY A 505 9.55 1.04 15.97
C GLY A 505 10.98 1.42 16.41
N GLY A 506 11.09 2.54 17.11
CA GLY A 506 12.36 3.06 17.61
C GLY A 506 12.95 4.18 16.79
N ALA A 507 14.05 4.73 17.30
CA ALA A 507 14.73 5.87 16.71
C ALA A 507 15.18 5.56 15.26
N ALA A 508 14.71 6.36 14.33
CA ALA A 508 15.03 6.29 12.91
C ALA A 508 14.63 4.96 12.20
N SER A 509 13.78 4.12 12.82
CA SER A 509 13.34 2.86 12.20
C SER A 509 12.73 3.04 10.80
N ALA A 510 12.02 4.16 10.57
CA ALA A 510 11.42 4.52 9.28
C ALA A 510 12.15 5.67 8.55
N ALA A 511 13.39 5.97 8.89
CA ALA A 511 14.10 7.09 8.26
C ALA A 511 14.24 6.88 6.74
N GLY A 512 13.90 7.91 5.96
CA GLY A 512 13.96 7.89 4.50
C GLY A 512 12.81 7.15 3.82
N LEU A 513 11.80 6.70 4.56
CA LEU A 513 10.62 6.09 4.00
C LEU A 513 9.76 7.13 3.31
N PHE A 514 9.29 8.14 4.03
CA PHE A 514 8.44 9.18 3.47
C PHE A 514 9.25 10.34 2.88
N ASP A 515 8.75 10.88 1.79
CA ASP A 515 9.33 11.94 0.98
C ASP A 515 8.60 13.27 1.16
N GLY A 516 7.51 13.27 1.94
CA GLY A 516 6.68 14.44 2.16
C GLY A 516 5.57 14.22 3.16
N ILE A 517 4.84 15.30 3.37
CA ILE A 517 3.62 15.37 4.17
C ILE A 517 2.50 15.82 3.23
N ASP A 518 1.37 15.12 3.28
CA ASP A 518 0.10 15.50 2.70
C ASP A 518 -0.87 15.87 3.81
N LEU A 519 -1.66 16.95 3.64
CA LEU A 519 -2.65 17.38 4.62
C LEU A 519 -4.06 17.24 4.03
N ASP A 520 -4.85 16.40 4.65
CA ASP A 520 -6.25 16.17 4.28
C ASP A 520 -7.18 16.68 5.41
N TRP A 521 -7.34 18.01 5.46
CA TRP A 521 -8.23 18.65 6.45
C TRP A 521 -9.63 18.83 5.88
N GLU A 522 -10.59 18.05 6.38
CA GLU A 522 -11.98 18.03 5.92
C GLU A 522 -12.96 18.56 6.98
N TYR A 523 -13.24 19.90 7.06
CA TYR A 523 -12.71 20.97 6.19
C TYR A 523 -12.41 22.21 7.04
N PRO A 524 -11.41 23.05 6.69
CA PRO A 524 -11.16 24.28 7.40
C PRO A 524 -12.40 25.18 7.46
N GLY A 525 -12.77 25.66 8.65
CA GLY A 525 -13.85 26.62 8.87
C GLY A 525 -15.25 26.17 8.45
N SER A 526 -15.43 24.90 8.10
CA SER A 526 -16.70 24.34 7.61
C SER A 526 -17.27 23.29 8.57
N ALA A 527 -18.55 23.43 8.93
CA ALA A 527 -19.28 22.39 9.67
C ALA A 527 -19.68 21.18 8.80
N GLY A 528 -19.28 21.16 7.52
CA GLY A 528 -19.63 20.08 6.57
C GLY A 528 -18.66 18.91 6.54
N GLY A 529 -17.78 18.77 7.53
CA GLY A 529 -16.94 17.57 7.73
C GLY A 529 -17.62 16.52 8.60
N HIS A 530 -16.85 15.51 9.04
CA HIS A 530 -17.36 14.46 9.93
C HIS A 530 -17.97 15.04 11.22
N THR A 531 -19.02 14.39 11.72
CA THR A 531 -19.69 14.79 12.98
C THR A 531 -18.66 14.85 14.11
N GLY A 532 -18.66 16.00 14.83
CA GLY A 532 -17.75 16.27 15.95
C GLY A 532 -16.43 16.96 15.57
N ASN A 533 -16.17 17.23 14.28
CA ASN A 533 -15.02 18.00 13.88
C ASN A 533 -15.05 19.41 14.50
N HIS A 534 -13.92 19.82 15.08
CA HIS A 534 -13.76 21.17 15.61
C HIS A 534 -13.56 22.17 14.47
N THR A 535 -14.22 23.31 14.55
CA THR A 535 -14.12 24.36 13.54
C THR A 535 -14.04 25.73 14.18
N SER A 536 -13.39 26.66 13.49
CA SER A 536 -13.24 28.06 13.92
C SER A 536 -13.35 28.99 12.73
N PRO A 537 -13.94 30.20 12.87
CA PRO A 537 -13.90 31.23 11.82
C PRO A 537 -12.46 31.63 11.42
N ALA A 538 -11.46 31.34 12.27
CA ALA A 538 -10.05 31.61 12.00
C ALA A 538 -9.38 30.54 11.14
N ASP A 539 -10.03 29.40 10.90
CA ASP A 539 -9.43 28.24 10.21
C ASP A 539 -9.00 28.58 8.78
N LYS A 540 -9.72 29.46 8.09
CA LYS A 540 -9.33 30.00 6.78
C LYS A 540 -7.89 30.51 6.78
N GLN A 541 -7.55 31.36 7.73
CA GLN A 541 -6.19 31.89 7.89
C GLN A 541 -5.26 30.89 8.54
N ASN A 542 -5.74 30.13 9.52
CA ASN A 542 -4.94 29.16 10.25
C ASN A 542 -4.44 28.03 9.35
N PHE A 543 -5.19 27.62 8.33
CA PHE A 543 -4.75 26.65 7.34
C PHE A 543 -3.55 27.18 6.53
N THR A 544 -3.62 28.43 6.07
CA THR A 544 -2.48 29.07 5.40
C THR A 544 -1.25 29.15 6.30
N LEU A 545 -1.43 29.48 7.58
CA LEU A 545 -0.34 29.55 8.55
C LEU A 545 0.22 28.17 8.90
N LEU A 546 -0.60 27.12 8.92
CA LEU A 546 -0.19 25.74 9.12
C LEU A 546 0.67 25.25 7.94
N LEU A 547 0.23 25.49 6.71
CA LEU A 547 1.01 25.18 5.50
C LEU A 547 2.36 25.90 5.49
N LYS A 548 2.37 27.18 5.87
CA LYS A 548 3.61 27.95 6.02
C LYS A 548 4.56 27.33 7.04
N GLU A 549 4.06 26.89 8.19
CA GLU A 549 4.88 26.27 9.23
C GLU A 549 5.46 24.93 8.77
N PHE A 550 4.62 24.06 8.13
CA PHE A 550 5.11 22.83 7.51
C PHE A 550 6.22 23.11 6.50
N ARG A 551 6.02 24.05 5.57
CA ARG A 551 7.02 24.38 4.56
C ARG A 551 8.32 24.87 5.20
N THR A 552 8.24 25.70 6.24
CA THR A 552 9.40 26.22 6.97
C THR A 552 10.23 25.09 7.59
N GLN A 553 9.60 24.16 8.29
CA GLN A 553 10.31 23.07 8.96
C GLN A 553 10.80 22.01 7.96
N LEU A 554 10.01 21.73 6.89
CA LEU A 554 10.42 20.82 5.80
C LEU A 554 11.65 21.35 5.06
N ASP A 555 11.72 22.63 4.77
CA ASP A 555 12.86 23.24 4.09
C ASP A 555 14.10 23.24 4.98
N ALA A 556 13.96 23.48 6.28
CA ALA A 556 15.05 23.38 7.24
C ALA A 556 15.62 21.94 7.32
N LEU A 557 14.74 20.93 7.44
CA LEU A 557 15.13 19.52 7.46
C LEU A 557 15.78 19.10 6.12
N GLY A 558 15.17 19.51 5.01
CA GLY A 558 15.66 19.22 3.68
C GLY A 558 17.06 19.82 3.42
N SER A 559 17.27 21.08 3.82
CA SER A 559 18.57 21.74 3.73
C SER A 559 19.64 21.00 4.50
N ALA A 560 19.34 20.53 5.73
CA ALA A 560 20.27 19.77 6.55
C ALA A 560 20.66 18.43 5.90
N GLN A 561 19.72 17.76 5.23
CA GLN A 561 19.92 16.43 4.63
C GLN A 561 20.29 16.47 3.13
N GLY A 562 20.34 17.65 2.51
CA GLY A 562 20.52 17.78 1.07
C GLY A 562 19.33 17.24 0.25
N LYS A 563 18.12 17.33 0.78
CA LYS A 563 16.87 16.82 0.21
C LYS A 563 15.86 17.92 -0.03
N ARG A 564 14.81 17.60 -0.81
CA ARG A 564 13.58 18.41 -0.88
C ARG A 564 12.39 17.52 -0.57
N PHE A 565 11.74 17.81 0.55
CA PHE A 565 10.52 17.16 0.97
C PHE A 565 9.28 17.83 0.37
N LEU A 566 8.29 17.01 -0.02
CA LEU A 566 7.00 17.48 -0.51
C LEU A 566 6.15 18.03 0.62
N LEU A 567 5.36 19.04 0.28
CA LEU A 567 4.20 19.47 1.06
C LEU A 567 3.01 19.57 0.10
N THR A 568 1.99 18.77 0.36
CA THR A 568 0.79 18.68 -0.46
C THR A 568 -0.46 18.80 0.41
N ALA A 569 -1.60 18.96 -0.20
CA ALA A 569 -2.88 18.94 0.50
C ALA A 569 -3.99 18.40 -0.40
N ALA A 570 -4.89 17.60 0.17
CA ALA A 570 -6.19 17.31 -0.42
C ALA A 570 -7.12 18.51 -0.18
N LEU A 571 -7.65 19.08 -1.25
CA LEU A 571 -8.47 20.28 -1.21
C LEU A 571 -9.92 20.00 -1.65
N PRO A 572 -10.92 20.66 -1.05
CA PRO A 572 -12.34 20.41 -1.34
C PRO A 572 -12.76 20.84 -2.74
N SER A 573 -13.85 20.26 -3.25
CA SER A 573 -14.49 20.65 -4.53
C SER A 573 -15.64 21.64 -4.40
N GLY A 574 -16.38 21.66 -3.29
CA GLY A 574 -17.53 22.53 -3.13
C GLY A 574 -17.13 23.99 -2.96
N GLN A 575 -17.71 24.90 -3.75
CA GLN A 575 -17.43 26.35 -3.65
C GLN A 575 -17.77 26.92 -2.27
N ASP A 576 -18.70 26.34 -1.54
CA ASP A 576 -19.02 26.68 -0.14
C ASP A 576 -17.86 26.37 0.82
N LYS A 577 -17.12 25.28 0.56
CA LYS A 577 -15.95 24.88 1.33
C LYS A 577 -14.70 25.61 0.87
N ILE A 578 -14.54 25.80 -0.45
CA ILE A 578 -13.42 26.55 -1.03
C ILE A 578 -13.44 28.01 -0.55
N ALA A 579 -14.63 28.58 -0.29
CA ALA A 579 -14.79 29.94 0.30
C ALA A 579 -14.10 30.07 1.67
N GLN A 580 -13.83 28.94 2.35
CA GLN A 580 -13.09 28.90 3.62
C GLN A 580 -11.57 28.71 3.44
N LEU A 581 -11.04 28.89 2.23
CA LEU A 581 -9.61 28.84 1.93
C LEU A 581 -9.10 30.20 1.41
N GLU A 582 -7.85 30.52 1.70
CA GLU A 582 -7.14 31.63 1.07
C GLU A 582 -6.48 31.13 -0.23
N THR A 583 -7.28 30.93 -1.27
CA THR A 583 -6.87 30.32 -2.53
C THR A 583 -5.70 31.05 -3.22
N ASP A 584 -5.61 32.37 -3.02
CA ASP A 584 -4.54 33.25 -3.51
C ASP A 584 -3.21 33.09 -2.77
N LYS A 585 -3.20 32.38 -1.61
CA LYS A 585 -2.01 32.30 -0.74
C LYS A 585 -1.46 30.90 -0.58
N ILE A 586 -2.32 29.88 -0.44
CA ILE A 586 -1.91 28.52 -0.08
C ILE A 586 -1.01 27.88 -1.13
N GLY A 587 -1.18 28.21 -2.41
CA GLY A 587 -0.35 27.70 -3.51
C GLY A 587 1.14 28.10 -3.42
N ALA A 588 1.48 29.13 -2.62
CA ALA A 588 2.87 29.52 -2.39
C ALA A 588 3.66 28.49 -1.55
N TYR A 589 2.97 27.75 -0.69
CA TYR A 589 3.59 26.77 0.24
C TYR A 589 3.53 25.35 -0.26
N LEU A 590 2.52 25.02 -1.07
CA LEU A 590 2.31 23.66 -1.61
C LEU A 590 3.20 23.41 -2.84
N ASP A 591 3.71 22.20 -2.95
CA ASP A 591 4.33 21.70 -4.18
C ASP A 591 3.24 21.42 -5.23
N TYR A 592 2.13 20.80 -4.83
CA TYR A 592 0.89 20.64 -5.59
C TYR A 592 -0.28 20.43 -4.62
N ALA A 593 -1.51 20.44 -5.14
CA ALA A 593 -2.73 20.16 -4.38
C ALA A 593 -3.60 19.14 -5.11
N ASP A 594 -4.00 18.10 -4.41
CA ASP A 594 -4.93 17.07 -4.86
C ASP A 594 -6.35 17.58 -4.65
N VAL A 595 -7.01 18.06 -5.72
CA VAL A 595 -8.38 18.56 -5.64
C VAL A 595 -9.35 17.40 -5.69
N MET A 596 -10.13 17.22 -4.62
CA MET A 596 -11.08 16.12 -4.45
C MET A 596 -12.34 16.32 -5.30
N THR A 597 -12.19 16.24 -6.62
CA THR A 597 -13.21 16.48 -7.64
C THR A 597 -14.22 15.33 -7.74
N TYR A 598 -14.72 14.88 -6.61
CA TYR A 598 -15.69 13.80 -6.45
C TYR A 598 -16.53 14.06 -5.20
N ASP A 599 -17.46 13.14 -4.88
CA ASP A 599 -18.41 13.26 -3.76
C ASP A 599 -19.29 14.54 -3.84
N MET A 600 -19.61 14.97 -5.05
CA MET A 600 -20.50 16.11 -5.25
C MET A 600 -21.97 15.72 -5.07
N HIS A 601 -22.32 14.46 -5.35
CA HIS A 601 -23.64 13.86 -5.16
C HIS A 601 -23.53 12.40 -4.71
N GLY A 602 -24.42 11.96 -3.83
CA GLY A 602 -24.43 10.60 -3.28
C GLY A 602 -25.71 10.31 -2.49
N ALA A 603 -25.85 9.07 -2.02
CA ALA A 603 -27.06 8.58 -1.39
C ALA A 603 -27.25 9.05 0.09
N TRP A 604 -26.46 9.98 0.57
CA TRP A 604 -26.81 10.84 1.71
C TRP A 604 -28.07 11.65 1.39
N ASP A 605 -28.31 12.03 0.13
CA ASP A 605 -29.61 12.45 -0.37
C ASP A 605 -30.43 11.20 -0.73
N ALA A 606 -30.86 10.47 0.31
CA ALA A 606 -31.41 9.12 0.19
C ALA A 606 -32.63 9.00 -0.75
N LYS A 607 -33.34 10.11 -0.97
CA LYS A 607 -34.51 10.14 -1.87
C LYS A 607 -34.17 10.63 -3.27
N GLY A 608 -32.91 10.88 -3.53
CA GLY A 608 -32.44 11.51 -4.77
C GLY A 608 -32.69 13.02 -4.80
N PRO A 609 -32.58 13.68 -5.95
CA PRO A 609 -32.42 13.04 -7.26
C PRO A 609 -31.08 12.35 -7.41
N THR A 610 -31.05 11.19 -8.09
CA THR A 610 -29.81 10.59 -8.55
C THR A 610 -29.05 11.55 -9.43
N ASN A 611 -27.72 11.62 -9.28
CA ASN A 611 -26.89 12.56 -10.02
C ASN A 611 -25.46 12.00 -10.16
N HIS A 612 -24.63 12.65 -10.95
CA HIS A 612 -23.22 12.30 -11.06
C HIS A 612 -22.46 12.76 -9.83
N GLN A 613 -21.61 11.87 -9.26
CA GLN A 613 -20.78 12.25 -8.11
C GLN A 613 -19.65 13.22 -8.46
N ASP A 614 -19.31 13.32 -9.76
CA ASP A 614 -18.13 14.04 -10.27
C ASP A 614 -18.39 14.66 -11.66
N PRO A 615 -19.49 15.40 -11.86
CA PRO A 615 -19.82 15.96 -13.18
C PRO A 615 -18.73 16.93 -13.64
N LEU A 616 -18.18 16.72 -14.87
CA LEU A 616 -17.13 17.59 -15.38
C LEU A 616 -17.70 19.00 -15.68
N HIS A 617 -18.89 19.04 -16.27
CA HIS A 617 -19.60 20.25 -16.64
C HIS A 617 -20.99 20.33 -16.00
N ASP A 618 -21.53 21.54 -15.90
CA ASP A 618 -22.92 21.74 -15.49
C ASP A 618 -23.90 21.23 -16.57
N SER A 619 -25.05 20.74 -16.14
CA SER A 619 -26.13 20.32 -17.03
C SER A 619 -27.41 21.12 -16.76
N PRO A 620 -28.07 21.65 -17.81
CA PRO A 620 -29.39 22.28 -17.64
C PRO A 620 -30.48 21.28 -17.23
N ALA A 621 -30.23 19.97 -17.41
CA ALA A 621 -31.15 18.90 -17.01
C ALA A 621 -30.99 18.51 -15.52
N ASP A 622 -29.92 18.91 -14.87
CA ASP A 622 -29.70 18.65 -13.45
C ASP A 622 -30.76 19.41 -12.61
N PRO A 623 -31.60 18.70 -11.84
CA PRO A 623 -32.67 19.31 -11.04
C PRO A 623 -32.21 19.89 -9.70
N THR A 624 -30.92 19.74 -9.32
CA THR A 624 -30.43 20.19 -8.02
C THR A 624 -30.42 21.70 -7.91
N THR A 625 -30.58 22.20 -6.69
CA THR A 625 -30.55 23.62 -6.39
C THR A 625 -29.13 24.17 -6.44
N PRO A 626 -28.89 25.31 -7.07
CA PRO A 626 -27.59 25.98 -7.01
C PRO A 626 -27.15 26.29 -5.57
N ILE A 627 -25.85 26.30 -5.34
CA ILE A 627 -25.25 26.54 -4.03
C ILE A 627 -25.30 28.04 -3.73
N THR A 628 -25.93 28.41 -2.62
CA THR A 628 -26.03 29.81 -2.16
C THR A 628 -24.65 30.29 -1.64
N PRO A 629 -24.34 31.62 -1.76
CA PRO A 629 -25.19 32.71 -2.25
C PRO A 629 -25.24 32.88 -3.78
N GLY A 630 -24.47 32.12 -4.54
CA GLY A 630 -24.43 32.22 -6.01
C GLY A 630 -25.48 31.37 -6.71
N THR A 631 -25.26 31.12 -8.00
CA THR A 631 -26.19 30.40 -8.87
C THR A 631 -25.55 29.13 -9.49
N ARG A 632 -24.36 28.73 -9.04
CA ARG A 632 -23.63 27.60 -9.58
C ARG A 632 -23.94 26.32 -8.80
N LYS A 633 -24.07 25.22 -9.53
CA LYS A 633 -24.13 23.85 -8.98
C LYS A 633 -22.73 23.30 -8.78
N TYR A 634 -22.62 22.16 -8.08
CA TYR A 634 -21.36 21.44 -7.98
C TYR A 634 -21.00 20.81 -9.33
N ASN A 635 -19.82 21.11 -9.81
CA ASN A 635 -19.17 20.46 -10.97
C ASN A 635 -17.68 20.84 -10.98
N ILE A 636 -16.90 20.11 -11.77
CA ILE A 636 -15.44 20.29 -11.83
C ILE A 636 -15.05 21.65 -12.42
N ASP A 637 -15.76 22.15 -13.45
CA ASP A 637 -15.50 23.50 -14.01
C ASP A 637 -15.63 24.60 -12.94
N THR A 638 -16.68 24.55 -12.12
CA THR A 638 -16.91 25.51 -11.03
C THR A 638 -15.81 25.38 -9.97
N THR A 639 -15.43 24.17 -9.61
CA THR A 639 -14.35 23.90 -8.66
C THR A 639 -13.03 24.51 -9.12
N LEU A 640 -12.61 24.24 -10.37
CA LEU A 640 -11.35 24.78 -10.89
C LEU A 640 -11.38 26.29 -11.09
N ALA A 641 -12.54 26.85 -11.50
CA ALA A 641 -12.71 28.31 -11.57
C ALA A 641 -12.54 28.94 -10.18
N ALA A 642 -13.10 28.32 -9.13
CA ALA A 642 -12.94 28.79 -7.75
C ALA A 642 -11.47 28.92 -7.34
N TYR A 643 -10.65 27.93 -7.65
CA TYR A 643 -9.21 27.96 -7.32
C TYR A 643 -8.43 28.92 -8.22
N THR A 644 -8.70 28.96 -9.52
CA THR A 644 -7.83 29.66 -10.49
C THR A 644 -8.26 31.11 -10.70
N THR A 645 -9.45 31.35 -11.23
CA THR A 645 -9.97 32.68 -11.58
C THR A 645 -10.71 33.36 -10.42
N GLY A 646 -11.14 32.58 -9.44
CA GLY A 646 -11.99 33.02 -8.34
C GLY A 646 -13.47 33.02 -8.70
N LEU A 647 -14.31 33.10 -7.66
CA LEU A 647 -15.77 33.22 -7.73
C LEU A 647 -16.19 34.32 -6.76
N PRO A 648 -16.25 35.60 -7.21
CA PRO A 648 -16.55 36.72 -6.33
C PRO A 648 -17.89 36.59 -5.61
N GLU A 649 -18.88 35.96 -6.25
CA GLU A 649 -20.22 35.74 -5.67
C GLU A 649 -20.19 34.82 -4.43
N TYR A 650 -19.11 34.03 -4.27
CA TYR A 650 -18.85 33.17 -3.10
C TYR A 650 -17.75 33.76 -2.19
N GLY A 651 -17.18 34.91 -2.49
CA GLY A 651 -16.06 35.48 -1.77
C GLY A 651 -14.73 34.74 -1.94
N ILE A 652 -14.58 34.05 -3.07
CA ILE A 652 -13.38 33.28 -3.41
C ILE A 652 -12.47 34.09 -4.33
N ALA A 653 -11.22 34.31 -3.89
CA ALA A 653 -10.27 35.17 -4.59
C ALA A 653 -9.70 34.53 -5.88
N GLY A 654 -9.61 33.22 -5.94
CA GLY A 654 -8.86 32.52 -6.98
C GLY A 654 -7.34 32.66 -6.78
N GLY A 655 -6.58 32.64 -7.87
CA GLY A 655 -5.12 32.89 -7.85
C GLY A 655 -4.26 31.69 -7.55
N PHE A 656 -4.82 30.50 -7.32
CA PHE A 656 -4.03 29.29 -7.19
C PHE A 656 -3.45 28.89 -8.56
N PRO A 657 -2.14 28.59 -8.66
CA PRO A 657 -1.51 28.23 -9.93
C PRO A 657 -2.09 26.91 -10.51
N ALA A 658 -2.68 26.95 -11.70
CA ALA A 658 -3.29 25.79 -12.35
C ALA A 658 -2.30 24.60 -12.48
N ASN A 659 -1.03 24.86 -12.79
CA ASN A 659 0.01 23.86 -12.91
C ASN A 659 0.47 23.24 -11.58
N LYS A 660 -0.19 23.56 -10.47
CA LYS A 660 -0.05 22.90 -9.16
C LYS A 660 -1.34 22.21 -8.72
N LEU A 661 -2.43 22.28 -9.49
CA LEU A 661 -3.66 21.56 -9.22
C LEU A 661 -3.62 20.18 -9.89
N VAL A 662 -3.96 19.15 -9.14
CA VAL A 662 -4.07 17.76 -9.59
C VAL A 662 -5.53 17.36 -9.47
N LEU A 663 -6.15 16.91 -10.57
CA LEU A 663 -7.57 16.59 -10.61
C LEU A 663 -7.83 15.19 -10.04
N GLY A 664 -8.80 15.06 -9.14
CA GLY A 664 -9.16 13.82 -8.47
C GLY A 664 -10.07 12.91 -9.28
N LEU A 665 -9.79 11.62 -9.21
CA LEU A 665 -10.54 10.53 -9.82
C LEU A 665 -11.02 9.58 -8.73
N PRO A 666 -12.34 9.36 -8.56
CA PRO A 666 -12.82 8.34 -7.65
C PRO A 666 -12.69 6.96 -8.30
N PHE A 667 -11.95 6.04 -7.70
CA PHE A 667 -11.96 4.64 -8.08
C PHE A 667 -13.06 3.85 -7.38
N TYR A 668 -13.89 4.55 -6.58
CA TYR A 668 -15.11 4.06 -5.96
C TYR A 668 -16.34 4.75 -6.56
N TRP A 669 -17.50 4.18 -6.32
CA TRP A 669 -18.77 4.58 -6.91
C TRP A 669 -19.81 4.85 -5.83
N ARG A 670 -20.65 5.85 -6.05
CA ARG A 670 -21.81 6.17 -5.18
C ARG A 670 -23.09 5.60 -5.77
N GLY A 671 -24.00 5.09 -4.92
CA GLY A 671 -25.15 4.37 -5.44
C GLY A 671 -26.44 4.53 -4.67
N TRP A 672 -27.55 4.64 -5.41
CA TRP A 672 -28.93 4.65 -4.92
C TRP A 672 -29.68 3.42 -5.38
N THR A 673 -30.69 2.98 -4.59
CA THR A 673 -31.58 1.88 -4.90
C THR A 673 -33.03 2.32 -5.02
N GLY A 674 -33.87 1.48 -5.66
CA GLY A 674 -35.27 1.77 -5.90
C GLY A 674 -35.49 2.94 -6.88
N VAL A 675 -34.57 3.06 -7.82
CA VAL A 675 -34.56 4.13 -8.83
C VAL A 675 -35.34 3.70 -10.06
N PRO A 676 -36.40 4.45 -10.47
CA PRO A 676 -37.09 4.16 -11.74
C PRO A 676 -36.19 4.50 -12.94
N ALA A 677 -36.38 3.77 -14.04
CA ALA A 677 -35.58 3.99 -15.26
C ALA A 677 -35.74 5.41 -15.82
N GLY A 678 -36.94 5.97 -15.77
CA GLY A 678 -37.22 7.24 -16.43
C GLY A 678 -36.93 7.22 -17.91
N SER A 679 -36.65 8.37 -18.50
CA SER A 679 -36.21 8.50 -19.88
C SER A 679 -34.69 8.37 -20.07
N ASN A 680 -33.91 8.35 -18.97
CA ASN A 680 -32.46 8.41 -18.99
C ASN A 680 -31.83 7.40 -17.99
N PHE A 681 -32.31 6.17 -18.00
CA PHE A 681 -31.74 5.03 -17.26
C PHE A 681 -31.38 5.39 -15.81
N GLY A 682 -32.34 5.96 -15.10
CA GLY A 682 -32.21 6.29 -13.67
C GLY A 682 -31.51 7.61 -13.34
N LEU A 683 -30.94 8.32 -14.31
CA LEU A 683 -30.33 9.63 -14.06
C LEU A 683 -31.39 10.69 -13.79
N TYR A 684 -31.17 11.52 -12.72
CA TYR A 684 -32.08 12.58 -12.24
C TYR A 684 -33.44 12.06 -11.78
N GLN A 685 -33.48 10.84 -11.25
CA GLN A 685 -34.70 10.22 -10.73
C GLN A 685 -34.74 10.20 -9.20
N SER A 686 -35.93 10.03 -8.65
CA SER A 686 -36.09 9.74 -7.22
C SER A 686 -35.51 8.38 -6.86
N ALA A 687 -35.19 8.20 -5.58
CA ALA A 687 -34.67 6.94 -5.04
C ALA A 687 -35.39 6.54 -3.75
N THR A 688 -35.17 5.33 -3.28
CA THR A 688 -35.70 4.86 -1.99
C THR A 688 -34.65 4.93 -0.87
N GLY A 689 -33.38 4.93 -1.20
CA GLY A 689 -32.26 4.97 -0.26
C GLY A 689 -30.91 4.65 -0.93
N PRO A 690 -29.86 4.52 -0.12
CA PRO A 690 -28.59 4.02 -0.62
C PRO A 690 -28.71 2.56 -1.06
N THR A 691 -27.86 2.14 -2.01
CA THR A 691 -27.73 0.72 -2.35
C THR A 691 -27.27 -0.09 -1.14
N PRO A 692 -27.61 -1.39 -1.06
CA PRO A 692 -27.03 -2.25 -0.02
C PRO A 692 -25.50 -2.27 -0.07
N ALA A 693 -24.88 -2.36 1.11
CA ALA A 693 -23.43 -2.48 1.25
C ALA A 693 -22.88 -3.66 0.44
N LYS A 694 -21.75 -3.42 -0.24
CA LYS A 694 -21.00 -4.44 -0.98
C LYS A 694 -19.99 -5.13 -0.04
N PRO A 695 -19.50 -6.34 -0.37
CA PRO A 695 -18.60 -7.10 0.51
C PRO A 695 -17.30 -6.41 0.87
N LEU A 696 -16.66 -5.72 -0.08
CA LEU A 696 -15.35 -5.08 0.14
C LEU A 696 -15.50 -3.64 0.62
N SER A 697 -16.46 -2.89 0.09
CA SER A 697 -16.72 -1.51 0.51
C SER A 697 -17.42 -1.44 1.87
N ALA A 698 -18.15 -2.47 2.25
CA ALA A 698 -18.82 -2.67 3.55
C ALA A 698 -19.78 -1.54 3.97
N GLU A 699 -20.10 -0.61 3.08
CA GLU A 699 -20.93 0.57 3.31
C GLU A 699 -22.10 0.65 2.32
N ALA A 700 -23.26 1.04 2.82
CA ALA A 700 -24.42 1.29 1.98
C ALA A 700 -24.22 2.53 1.11
N GLY A 701 -24.48 2.42 -0.19
CA GLY A 701 -24.28 3.51 -1.13
C GLY A 701 -22.85 3.66 -1.66
N LEU A 702 -21.94 2.76 -1.29
CA LEU A 702 -20.56 2.73 -1.75
C LEU A 702 -20.22 1.40 -2.44
N ALA A 703 -19.42 1.47 -3.52
CA ALA A 703 -18.83 0.29 -4.15
C ALA A 703 -17.46 0.62 -4.75
N SER A 704 -16.51 -0.31 -4.67
CA SER A 704 -15.28 -0.25 -5.46
C SER A 704 -15.60 -0.52 -6.94
N TRP A 705 -14.80 0.01 -7.86
CA TRP A 705 -14.94 -0.32 -9.29
C TRP A 705 -14.99 -1.83 -9.54
N LYS A 706 -14.10 -2.59 -8.91
CA LYS A 706 -14.04 -4.05 -9.00
C LYS A 706 -15.27 -4.80 -8.48
N GLU A 707 -16.13 -4.15 -7.66
CA GLU A 707 -17.36 -4.75 -7.14
C GLU A 707 -18.58 -4.50 -8.02
N LEU A 708 -18.47 -3.57 -8.99
CA LEU A 708 -19.54 -3.27 -9.91
C LEU A 708 -19.57 -4.30 -11.05
N ASN A 709 -20.75 -4.72 -11.41
CA ASN A 709 -20.96 -5.52 -12.61
C ASN A 709 -21.22 -4.62 -13.82
N ALA A 710 -20.27 -3.73 -14.11
CA ALA A 710 -20.35 -2.79 -15.21
C ALA A 710 -20.15 -3.53 -16.55
N THR A 711 -21.10 -3.39 -17.45
CA THR A 711 -21.07 -3.97 -18.80
C THR A 711 -21.49 -2.92 -19.83
N ALA A 712 -21.19 -3.13 -21.09
CA ALA A 712 -21.65 -2.22 -22.15
C ALA A 712 -23.19 -2.08 -22.22
N ALA A 713 -23.95 -3.02 -21.65
CA ALA A 713 -25.41 -2.99 -21.70
C ALA A 713 -26.02 -2.14 -20.57
N ASN A 714 -25.33 -1.96 -19.45
CA ASN A 714 -25.83 -1.22 -18.27
C ASN A 714 -25.00 0.02 -17.92
N THR A 715 -23.94 0.29 -18.66
CA THR A 715 -23.10 1.48 -18.49
C THR A 715 -23.51 2.55 -19.49
N HIS A 716 -23.72 3.75 -18.99
CA HIS A 716 -24.22 4.88 -19.76
C HIS A 716 -23.25 6.05 -19.69
N TRP A 717 -23.39 6.96 -20.65
CA TRP A 717 -22.55 8.16 -20.79
C TRP A 717 -23.40 9.39 -20.99
N ASP A 718 -23.17 10.45 -20.22
CA ASP A 718 -23.76 11.76 -20.44
C ASP A 718 -22.75 12.66 -21.19
N PRO A 719 -23.00 13.00 -22.48
CA PRO A 719 -22.08 13.84 -23.23
C PRO A 719 -22.11 15.33 -22.80
N VAL A 720 -23.05 15.75 -21.97
CA VAL A 720 -23.13 17.13 -21.45
C VAL A 720 -22.23 17.30 -20.24
N THR A 721 -22.32 16.39 -19.27
CA THR A 721 -21.50 16.41 -18.06
C THR A 721 -20.19 15.65 -18.22
N GLU A 722 -19.99 14.94 -19.36
CA GLU A 722 -18.86 14.03 -19.61
C GLU A 722 -18.65 13.04 -18.46
N SER A 723 -19.73 12.43 -17.96
CA SER A 723 -19.74 11.53 -16.82
C SER A 723 -20.42 10.20 -17.12
N SER A 724 -20.07 9.18 -16.36
CA SER A 724 -20.58 7.82 -16.52
C SER A 724 -21.50 7.43 -15.37
N TRP A 725 -22.44 6.49 -15.65
CA TRP A 725 -23.18 5.79 -14.61
C TRP A 725 -23.52 4.37 -15.05
N VAL A 726 -23.81 3.53 -14.06
CA VAL A 726 -24.30 2.15 -14.26
C VAL A 726 -25.72 2.07 -13.72
N TYR A 727 -26.64 1.50 -14.52
CA TYR A 727 -28.02 1.27 -14.11
C TYR A 727 -28.42 -0.17 -14.42
N ASP A 728 -28.92 -0.91 -13.41
CA ASP A 728 -29.28 -2.32 -13.52
C ASP A 728 -30.80 -2.57 -13.56
N GLY A 729 -31.61 -1.50 -13.66
CA GLY A 729 -33.08 -1.56 -13.62
C GLY A 729 -33.67 -1.19 -12.25
N THR A 730 -32.84 -1.08 -11.21
CA THR A 730 -33.25 -0.75 -9.83
C THR A 730 -32.22 0.11 -9.12
N ASN A 731 -30.94 -0.18 -9.33
CA ASN A 731 -29.82 0.52 -8.71
C ASN A 731 -29.16 1.44 -9.72
N PHE A 732 -28.90 2.65 -9.29
CA PHE A 732 -28.12 3.65 -10.02
C PHE A 732 -26.76 3.85 -9.32
N TRP A 733 -25.69 3.70 -10.04
CA TRP A 733 -24.33 3.91 -9.56
C TRP A 733 -23.64 4.96 -10.42
N THR A 734 -22.95 5.92 -9.81
CA THR A 734 -22.20 6.98 -10.50
C THR A 734 -20.73 6.95 -10.09
N GLY A 735 -19.84 7.18 -11.06
CA GLY A 735 -18.38 7.19 -10.88
C GLY A 735 -17.65 7.10 -12.21
N ASP A 736 -16.34 7.00 -12.13
CA ASP A 736 -15.48 7.01 -13.31
C ASP A 736 -15.35 5.64 -13.98
N THR A 737 -15.63 5.61 -15.29
CA THR A 737 -15.21 4.55 -16.21
C THR A 737 -13.87 4.93 -16.86
N PRO A 738 -13.16 4.00 -17.53
CA PRO A 738 -12.03 4.36 -18.39
C PRO A 738 -12.32 5.48 -19.38
N GLN A 739 -13.55 5.55 -19.92
CA GLN A 739 -13.99 6.62 -20.84
C GLN A 739 -14.03 7.98 -20.12
N ALA A 740 -14.62 8.03 -18.92
CA ALA A 740 -14.71 9.25 -18.14
C ALA A 740 -13.30 9.75 -17.73
N ILE A 741 -12.41 8.85 -17.34
CA ILE A 741 -11.02 9.17 -17.02
C ILE A 741 -10.28 9.77 -18.25
N GLN A 742 -10.54 9.25 -19.46
CA GLN A 742 -9.97 9.86 -20.69
C GLN A 742 -10.44 11.31 -20.87
N ALA A 743 -11.73 11.59 -20.66
CA ALA A 743 -12.27 12.95 -20.73
C ALA A 743 -11.61 13.87 -19.69
N ARG A 744 -11.49 13.41 -18.44
CA ARG A 744 -10.82 14.16 -17.35
C ARG A 744 -9.35 14.43 -17.63
N GLY A 745 -8.62 13.48 -18.20
CA GLY A 745 -7.23 13.66 -18.63
C GLY A 745 -7.09 14.70 -19.74
N ALA A 746 -7.96 14.64 -20.76
CA ALA A 746 -8.02 15.66 -21.82
C ALA A 746 -8.34 17.05 -21.25
N TYR A 747 -9.29 17.11 -20.33
CA TYR A 747 -9.66 18.33 -19.64
C TYR A 747 -8.50 18.90 -18.81
N ALA A 748 -7.84 18.09 -17.99
CA ALA A 748 -6.69 18.51 -17.18
C ALA A 748 -5.58 19.13 -18.07
N ARG A 749 -5.25 18.49 -19.21
CA ARG A 749 -4.30 19.05 -20.17
C ARG A 749 -4.78 20.38 -20.76
N SER A 750 -6.07 20.49 -21.11
CA SER A 750 -6.64 21.74 -21.70
C SER A 750 -6.60 22.92 -20.75
N LYS A 751 -6.70 22.64 -19.44
CA LYS A 751 -6.65 23.65 -18.36
C LYS A 751 -5.24 23.91 -17.84
N GLY A 752 -4.22 23.19 -18.32
CA GLY A 752 -2.83 23.31 -17.86
C GLY A 752 -2.63 22.87 -16.43
N LEU A 753 -3.41 21.87 -15.95
CA LEU A 753 -3.26 21.30 -14.62
C LEU A 753 -1.97 20.47 -14.51
N ALA A 754 -1.50 20.22 -13.29
CA ALA A 754 -0.33 19.40 -13.03
C ALA A 754 -0.52 17.95 -13.49
N GLY A 755 -1.70 17.37 -13.28
CA GLY A 755 -2.00 16.00 -13.61
C GLY A 755 -3.28 15.47 -12.98
N LEU A 756 -3.28 14.17 -12.67
CA LEU A 756 -4.41 13.45 -12.10
C LEU A 756 -3.98 12.69 -10.83
N PHE A 757 -4.91 12.51 -9.89
CA PHE A 757 -4.74 11.56 -8.78
C PHE A 757 -5.95 10.65 -8.61
N ALA A 758 -5.75 9.49 -7.97
CA ALA A 758 -6.80 8.51 -7.73
C ALA A 758 -7.02 8.28 -6.22
N PHE A 759 -8.27 8.18 -5.82
CA PHE A 759 -8.70 7.69 -4.50
C PHE A 759 -9.58 6.46 -4.68
N ALA A 760 -9.15 5.22 -4.31
CA ALA A 760 -7.82 4.80 -3.92
C ALA A 760 -7.44 3.53 -4.70
N LEU A 761 -6.16 3.16 -4.64
CA LEU A 761 -5.60 2.08 -5.49
C LEU A 761 -6.30 0.74 -5.33
N GLU A 762 -6.71 0.37 -4.12
CA GLU A 762 -7.38 -0.92 -3.87
C GLU A 762 -8.77 -1.03 -4.48
N ASN A 763 -9.37 0.08 -4.92
CA ASN A 763 -10.69 0.09 -5.53
C ASN A 763 -10.67 -0.27 -7.02
N ASP A 764 -9.50 -0.22 -7.68
CA ASP A 764 -9.34 -0.62 -9.08
C ASP A 764 -9.47 -2.14 -9.24
N ASP A 765 -9.72 -2.59 -10.44
CA ASP A 765 -9.75 -4.02 -10.76
C ASP A 765 -8.34 -4.63 -10.85
N ALA A 766 -8.26 -5.96 -10.88
CA ALA A 766 -7.00 -6.68 -10.90
C ALA A 766 -6.11 -6.37 -12.12
N SER A 767 -6.69 -5.85 -13.20
CA SER A 767 -5.96 -5.43 -14.41
C SER A 767 -5.45 -3.99 -14.34
N GLY A 768 -5.86 -3.24 -13.32
CA GLY A 768 -5.57 -1.82 -13.17
C GLY A 768 -6.21 -0.97 -14.25
N SER A 769 -7.47 -1.27 -14.64
CA SER A 769 -8.11 -0.65 -15.80
C SER A 769 -8.27 0.87 -15.65
N LEU A 770 -8.66 1.36 -14.46
CA LEU A 770 -8.80 2.78 -14.19
C LEU A 770 -7.44 3.48 -14.14
N LEU A 771 -6.45 2.88 -13.48
CA LEU A 771 -5.10 3.43 -13.42
C LEU A 771 -4.43 3.46 -14.81
N ASN A 772 -4.67 2.44 -15.65
CA ASN A 772 -4.20 2.42 -17.04
C ASN A 772 -4.83 3.55 -17.85
N ALA A 773 -6.14 3.78 -17.68
CA ALA A 773 -6.84 4.90 -18.30
C ALA A 773 -6.28 6.24 -17.83
N MET A 774 -6.05 6.41 -16.52
CA MET A 774 -5.42 7.61 -15.96
C MET A 774 -4.04 7.87 -16.57
N ASN A 775 -3.19 6.84 -16.65
CA ASN A 775 -1.86 6.99 -17.23
C ASN A 775 -1.91 7.36 -18.71
N SER A 776 -2.78 6.70 -19.51
CA SER A 776 -2.88 6.96 -20.95
C SER A 776 -3.56 8.28 -21.26
N SER A 777 -4.46 8.77 -20.42
CA SER A 777 -5.21 10.02 -20.65
C SER A 777 -4.34 11.27 -20.59
N LEU A 778 -3.15 11.20 -19.99
CA LEU A 778 -2.23 12.33 -19.83
C LEU A 778 -1.19 12.47 -20.97
N HIS A 779 -1.22 11.58 -21.96
CA HIS A 779 -0.30 11.57 -23.11
C HIS A 779 -0.92 12.05 -24.42
#